data_467a0a1aebd59a06607e9428494cecb4
#
_entry.id   467a0a1aebd59a06607e9428494cecb4
#
_cell.length_a   1.000
_cell.length_b   1.000
_cell.length_c   1.000
_cell.angle_alpha   90.00
_cell.angle_beta   90.00
_cell.angle_gamma   90.00
#
_symmetry.space_group_name_H-M   'P 1'
#
loop_
_entity.id
_entity.type
_entity.pdbx_description
1 polymer ?
#
loop_
_entity_poly.entity_id
_entity_poly.type
_entity_poly.pdbx_seq_one_letter_code
_entity_poly.pdbx_strand_id
1 'polypeptide(L)'
;MKTLNKYLFILAGGLIGLTSCNDFLDLEPLDKVTPNNYLWTEADLASYAIKGYDFPAHDEKYNIGSWAADNNTDNQATSGYSDQWLPGQWKVLESIKEDNDPWNFKKIRNTNYFLEIVMPRYNAKQIQGDDKNIRHYIGEVYLQRAWNYFSKLQKLGDFPIVKSTLDDEESQLIEASKRKPRNEVAHFIINDLDSALILLGNTAPTGGKNRITRNVALLIKSRVALFEASWLTYHKGTSLVPGGPGWPGGDYNGANLDSEITFFLKECKSAAKELAEQNLLAENKDKTSTTESDTLNRGMDNPYFAQFALEDMNSAPEILLWKRYNFALGVKHGATSYIVSGGNTGFTRQYVETFLCRDGLPIYASPLYKGDKSVKAVVTDRESRLNLFMMRPYEHLDKRVNEKGEFNGNSWAYAPNIIDNSEVRAVTGYGLRKGLASNTYHKGGDQTSVEGSAIFRAAEAYLNYIEADCMENGGTSISSQAETYWAAIRNRAKLPDYHTTLDATDLSKETDWGVYSAGKMVSPLLYCIRRERRCEMVEEGVRMMDLRRWRALDQVDGFQVQGVNLWGSDLKDAYPELDKNKKPTGKSNLIPEGQPNANVSSLENSGEYLHPYKINSKADNQMWDGYKWCEAHYLEPIALHHFKYTSSDPNDLSSSVIYQNPGWPLTTSGAIGY
;
A
#
# COMPACT_ATOMS: atom_id res chain seq x y z
N MET A 1 -68.76 -33.92 -50.50
CA MET A 1 -68.79 -32.73 -49.56
C MET A 1 -68.10 -32.94 -48.16
N LYS A 2 -67.77 -34.15 -47.73
CA LYS A 2 -67.12 -34.35 -46.41
C LYS A 2 -65.59 -34.26 -46.46
N THR A 3 -64.95 -34.28 -47.56
CA THR A 3 -63.48 -34.18 -47.73
C THR A 3 -63.00 -32.74 -47.90
N LEU A 4 -63.85 -31.87 -48.47
CA LEU A 4 -63.44 -30.46 -48.68
C LEU A 4 -63.38 -29.64 -47.38
N ASN A 5 -64.23 -29.97 -46.42
CA ASN A 5 -64.25 -29.28 -45.11
C ASN A 5 -63.05 -29.64 -44.21
N LYS A 6 -62.40 -30.78 -44.40
CA LYS A 6 -61.21 -31.17 -43.63
C LYS A 6 -59.95 -30.35 -44.00
N TYR A 7 -59.85 -30.02 -45.30
CA TYR A 7 -58.71 -29.21 -45.76
C TYR A 7 -58.89 -27.72 -45.47
N LEU A 8 -60.15 -27.22 -45.36
CA LEU A 8 -60.38 -25.84 -44.96
C LEU A 8 -60.08 -25.58 -43.45
N PHE A 9 -60.29 -26.57 -42.61
CA PHE A 9 -59.92 -26.46 -41.17
C PHE A 9 -58.40 -26.58 -40.94
N ILE A 10 -57.69 -27.31 -41.78
CA ILE A 10 -56.26 -27.43 -41.73
C ILE A 10 -55.58 -26.13 -42.24
N LEU A 11 -56.15 -25.47 -43.24
CA LEU A 11 -55.65 -24.18 -43.74
C LEU A 11 -55.95 -23.02 -42.80
N ALA A 12 -57.10 -23.02 -42.09
CA ALA A 12 -57.42 -22.02 -41.09
C ALA A 12 -56.59 -22.19 -39.78
N GLY A 13 -56.26 -23.44 -39.41
CA GLY A 13 -55.37 -23.73 -38.28
C GLY A 13 -53.90 -23.38 -38.56
N GLY A 14 -53.46 -23.42 -39.81
CA GLY A 14 -52.10 -23.06 -40.23
C GLY A 14 -51.84 -21.55 -40.32
N LEU A 15 -52.90 -20.72 -40.48
CA LEU A 15 -52.76 -19.26 -40.57
C LEU A 15 -52.84 -18.56 -39.20
N ILE A 16 -53.28 -19.25 -38.11
CA ILE A 16 -53.29 -18.71 -36.76
C ILE A 16 -51.95 -18.95 -36.05
N GLY A 17 -51.10 -19.82 -36.56
CA GLY A 17 -49.78 -20.13 -35.99
C GLY A 17 -48.63 -19.21 -36.47
N LEU A 18 -48.88 -18.18 -37.28
CA LEU A 18 -47.86 -17.28 -37.84
C LEU A 18 -47.89 -15.85 -37.21
N THR A 19 -48.74 -15.59 -36.23
CA THR A 19 -48.51 -14.44 -35.36
C THR A 19 -47.54 -14.88 -34.26
N SER A 20 -46.30 -15.09 -34.66
CA SER A 20 -45.20 -15.19 -33.72
C SER A 20 -45.16 -13.87 -32.92
N CYS A 21 -45.42 -13.95 -31.65
CA CYS A 21 -45.20 -12.84 -30.72
C CYS A 21 -43.73 -12.46 -30.80
N ASN A 22 -43.39 -11.44 -31.58
CA ASN A 22 -42.06 -10.81 -31.47
C ASN A 22 -41.79 -10.33 -30.06
N ASP A 23 -42.84 -10.02 -29.28
CA ASP A 23 -42.72 -9.59 -27.89
C ASP A 23 -42.18 -10.68 -26.90
N PHE A 24 -42.27 -11.99 -27.26
CA PHE A 24 -41.80 -13.05 -26.36
C PHE A 24 -40.29 -13.24 -26.40
N LEU A 25 -39.66 -12.86 -27.52
CA LEU A 25 -38.19 -12.89 -27.65
C LEU A 25 -37.52 -11.61 -27.13
N ASP A 26 -38.29 -10.53 -26.99
CA ASP A 26 -37.85 -9.23 -26.48
C ASP A 26 -38.11 -9.06 -24.96
N LEU A 27 -38.66 -10.08 -24.28
CA LEU A 27 -38.78 -10.05 -22.82
C LEU A 27 -37.39 -10.19 -22.19
N GLU A 28 -36.89 -9.07 -21.66
CA GLU A 28 -35.72 -9.11 -20.81
C GLU A 28 -35.95 -10.05 -19.62
N PRO A 29 -34.99 -10.92 -19.28
CA PRO A 29 -35.11 -11.79 -18.12
C PRO A 29 -35.34 -10.94 -16.85
N LEU A 30 -36.47 -11.11 -16.18
CA LEU A 30 -36.81 -10.38 -14.96
C LEU A 30 -35.86 -10.69 -13.78
N ASP A 31 -35.09 -11.75 -13.90
CA ASP A 31 -34.07 -12.21 -12.94
C ASP A 31 -32.66 -11.69 -13.23
N LYS A 32 -32.45 -10.99 -14.36
CA LYS A 32 -31.16 -10.39 -14.73
C LYS A 32 -31.24 -8.88 -14.67
N VAL A 33 -30.24 -8.28 -14.03
CA VAL A 33 -30.04 -6.84 -14.03
C VAL A 33 -29.50 -6.40 -15.37
N THR A 34 -30.32 -5.68 -16.15
CA THR A 34 -29.94 -5.15 -17.48
C THR A 34 -29.83 -3.62 -17.43
N PRO A 35 -29.14 -2.97 -18.38
CA PRO A 35 -29.07 -1.50 -18.43
C PRO A 35 -30.44 -0.83 -18.48
N ASN A 36 -31.45 -1.50 -19.07
CA ASN A 36 -32.78 -0.93 -19.22
C ASN A 36 -33.58 -0.87 -17.92
N ASN A 37 -33.26 -1.73 -16.94
CA ASN A 37 -33.97 -1.81 -15.66
C ASN A 37 -33.11 -1.43 -14.44
N TYR A 38 -31.88 -0.94 -14.63
CA TYR A 38 -30.93 -0.61 -13.56
C TYR A 38 -30.23 0.73 -13.79
N LEU A 39 -29.71 1.35 -12.73
CA LEU A 39 -29.08 2.67 -12.71
C LEU A 39 -30.04 3.83 -13.04
N TRP A 40 -31.30 3.72 -12.59
CA TRP A 40 -32.32 4.75 -12.72
C TRP A 40 -32.63 5.46 -11.39
N THR A 41 -32.15 4.94 -10.28
CA THR A 41 -32.39 5.50 -8.95
C THR A 41 -31.11 5.79 -8.21
N GLU A 42 -31.17 6.73 -7.26
CA GLU A 42 -30.07 7.00 -6.31
C GLU A 42 -29.58 5.71 -5.62
N ALA A 43 -30.49 4.83 -5.23
CA ALA A 43 -30.15 3.57 -4.57
C ALA A 43 -29.36 2.62 -5.47
N ASP A 44 -29.68 2.58 -6.77
CA ASP A 44 -28.92 1.80 -7.75
C ASP A 44 -27.48 2.31 -7.87
N LEU A 45 -27.32 3.65 -7.94
CA LEU A 45 -26.01 4.28 -8.04
C LEU A 45 -25.18 4.00 -6.78
N ALA A 46 -25.80 4.13 -5.59
CA ALA A 46 -25.17 3.84 -4.31
C ALA A 46 -24.65 2.40 -4.23
N SER A 47 -25.48 1.45 -4.70
CA SER A 47 -25.17 0.01 -4.70
C SER A 47 -24.07 -0.34 -5.71
N TYR A 48 -24.08 0.31 -6.86
CA TYR A 48 -23.02 0.10 -7.86
C TYR A 48 -21.69 0.67 -7.40
N ALA A 49 -21.69 1.91 -6.90
CA ALA A 49 -20.48 2.58 -6.45
C ALA A 49 -19.78 1.81 -5.32
N ILE A 50 -20.52 1.33 -4.30
CA ILE A 50 -19.92 0.61 -3.16
C ILE A 50 -19.27 -0.72 -3.61
N LYS A 51 -19.80 -1.38 -4.64
CA LYS A 51 -19.23 -2.62 -5.17
C LYS A 51 -17.83 -2.43 -5.75
N GLY A 52 -17.50 -1.23 -6.22
CA GLY A 52 -16.19 -0.90 -6.79
C GLY A 52 -15.10 -0.57 -5.77
N TYR A 53 -15.36 -0.67 -4.46
CA TYR A 53 -14.39 -0.36 -3.41
C TYR A 53 -13.34 -1.46 -3.30
N ASP A 54 -12.17 -1.18 -3.85
CA ASP A 54 -11.01 -2.07 -3.87
C ASP A 54 -9.78 -1.33 -3.35
N PHE A 55 -9.85 -0.90 -2.10
CA PHE A 55 -8.76 -0.23 -1.40
C PHE A 55 -8.05 -1.21 -0.45
N PRO A 56 -6.74 -1.04 -0.21
CA PRO A 56 -6.01 -1.88 0.74
C PRO A 56 -6.65 -1.83 2.13
N ALA A 57 -7.08 -2.97 2.63
CA ALA A 57 -7.65 -3.14 3.96
C ALA A 57 -7.36 -4.54 4.47
N HIS A 58 -7.59 -4.82 5.77
CA HIS A 58 -7.50 -6.19 6.25
C HIS A 58 -8.48 -7.07 5.45
N ASP A 59 -7.97 -8.16 4.93
CA ASP A 59 -8.80 -9.20 4.36
C ASP A 59 -9.44 -10.03 5.49
N GLU A 60 -10.41 -10.88 5.13
CA GLU A 60 -11.16 -11.68 6.11
C GLU A 60 -10.44 -13.00 6.45
N LYS A 61 -9.09 -12.98 6.43
CA LYS A 61 -8.25 -14.15 6.70
C LYS A 61 -7.51 -14.03 8.02
N TYR A 62 -6.88 -15.11 8.42
CA TYR A 62 -5.95 -15.15 9.56
C TYR A 62 -4.54 -14.80 9.07
N ASN A 63 -4.23 -13.52 9.04
CA ASN A 63 -2.93 -12.95 8.68
C ASN A 63 -2.83 -11.52 9.25
N ILE A 64 -1.71 -10.82 9.03
CA ILE A 64 -1.53 -9.45 9.52
C ILE A 64 -2.25 -8.37 8.67
N GLY A 65 -2.97 -8.76 7.62
CA GLY A 65 -3.76 -7.86 6.80
C GLY A 65 -2.95 -6.74 6.16
N SER A 66 -3.51 -5.53 6.14
CA SER A 66 -2.87 -4.35 5.53
C SER A 66 -1.55 -3.94 6.20
N TRP A 67 -1.27 -4.37 7.42
CA TRP A 67 0.01 -4.13 8.09
C TRP A 67 1.18 -4.93 7.49
N ALA A 68 0.90 -5.85 6.55
CA ALA A 68 1.92 -6.52 5.74
C ALA A 68 2.43 -5.65 4.57
N ALA A 69 1.85 -4.50 4.33
CA ALA A 69 2.07 -3.74 3.10
C ALA A 69 3.52 -3.23 2.91
N ASP A 70 4.26 -3.07 4.00
CA ASP A 70 5.68 -2.73 3.96
C ASP A 70 6.62 -3.95 4.00
N ASN A 71 6.09 -5.19 4.05
CA ASN A 71 6.91 -6.39 3.92
C ASN A 71 7.69 -6.39 2.60
N ASN A 72 8.90 -6.94 2.63
CA ASN A 72 9.82 -6.94 1.50
C ASN A 72 10.26 -5.54 1.03
N THR A 73 10.30 -4.58 1.95
CA THR A 73 10.99 -3.29 1.78
C THR A 73 12.16 -3.19 2.78
N ASP A 74 12.80 -2.04 2.86
CA ASP A 74 13.77 -1.76 3.93
C ASP A 74 13.11 -1.37 5.27
N ASN A 75 11.77 -1.31 5.33
CA ASN A 75 11.03 -1.08 6.57
C ASN A 75 10.75 -2.39 7.32
N GLN A 76 10.35 -3.43 6.61
CA GLN A 76 9.73 -4.60 7.20
C GLN A 76 10.07 -5.88 6.45
N ALA A 77 10.36 -6.95 7.19
CA ALA A 77 10.69 -8.26 6.66
C ALA A 77 9.72 -9.33 7.15
N THR A 78 9.48 -10.33 6.33
CA THR A 78 8.77 -11.56 6.66
C THR A 78 9.70 -12.75 6.56
N SER A 79 9.25 -13.96 6.87
CA SER A 79 10.08 -15.18 6.81
C SER A 79 10.51 -15.58 5.40
N GLY A 80 9.83 -15.10 4.37
CA GLY A 80 10.22 -15.26 2.96
C GLY A 80 10.63 -13.93 2.33
N TYR A 81 11.34 -13.98 1.23
CA TYR A 81 11.72 -12.81 0.44
C TYR A 81 11.00 -12.81 -0.92
N SER A 82 10.87 -11.64 -1.53
CA SER A 82 10.24 -11.47 -2.83
C SER A 82 11.25 -11.70 -3.96
N ASP A 83 10.80 -12.34 -5.05
CA ASP A 83 11.57 -12.52 -6.28
C ASP A 83 12.02 -11.19 -6.91
N GLN A 84 11.37 -10.07 -6.59
CA GLN A 84 11.80 -8.74 -7.06
C GLN A 84 13.23 -8.39 -6.67
N TRP A 85 13.78 -9.01 -5.61
CA TRP A 85 15.16 -8.82 -5.16
C TRP A 85 16.17 -9.76 -5.85
N LEU A 86 15.69 -10.58 -6.78
CA LEU A 86 16.47 -11.59 -7.49
C LEU A 86 16.21 -11.48 -9.01
N PRO A 87 16.93 -10.65 -9.75
CA PRO A 87 16.66 -10.35 -11.16
C PRO A 87 16.46 -11.58 -12.06
N GLY A 88 17.14 -12.68 -11.80
CA GLY A 88 16.98 -13.93 -12.55
C GLY A 88 15.78 -14.78 -12.12
N GLN A 89 15.14 -14.48 -10.98
CA GLN A 89 14.00 -15.24 -10.46
C GLN A 89 12.66 -14.54 -10.75
N TRP A 90 12.62 -13.22 -10.69
CA TRP A 90 11.46 -12.49 -11.19
C TRP A 90 11.45 -12.54 -12.71
N LYS A 91 10.43 -13.18 -13.28
CA LYS A 91 10.39 -13.55 -14.71
C LYS A 91 9.13 -13.04 -15.37
N VAL A 92 9.24 -12.81 -16.67
CA VAL A 92 8.06 -12.69 -17.54
C VAL A 92 7.34 -14.03 -17.54
N LEU A 93 6.04 -14.03 -17.32
CA LEU A 93 5.20 -15.23 -17.32
C LEU A 93 4.54 -15.42 -18.69
N GLU A 94 4.29 -16.67 -19.07
CA GLU A 94 3.50 -16.99 -20.27
C GLU A 94 2.08 -16.43 -20.16
N SER A 95 1.44 -16.61 -19.00
CA SER A 95 0.14 -16.07 -18.66
C SER A 95 0.00 -15.84 -17.18
N ILE A 96 -0.85 -14.90 -16.79
CA ILE A 96 -1.20 -14.56 -15.41
C ILE A 96 -2.73 -14.70 -15.25
N LYS A 97 -3.18 -15.20 -14.09
CA LYS A 97 -4.63 -15.22 -13.78
C LYS A 97 -5.17 -13.79 -13.74
N GLU A 98 -6.36 -13.58 -14.31
CA GLU A 98 -6.98 -12.27 -14.45
C GLU A 98 -6.92 -11.39 -13.21
N ASP A 99 -7.24 -11.92 -12.04
CA ASP A 99 -7.28 -11.13 -10.79
C ASP A 99 -5.90 -10.64 -10.32
N ASN A 100 -4.81 -11.29 -10.74
CA ASN A 100 -3.44 -10.93 -10.40
C ASN A 100 -2.69 -10.22 -11.53
N ASP A 101 -3.32 -10.09 -12.71
CA ASP A 101 -2.69 -9.55 -13.89
C ASP A 101 -2.65 -8.01 -13.85
N PRO A 102 -1.47 -7.40 -13.86
CA PRO A 102 -1.39 -5.94 -13.94
C PRO A 102 -1.98 -5.35 -15.23
N TRP A 103 -2.08 -6.13 -16.32
CA TRP A 103 -2.70 -5.72 -17.59
C TRP A 103 -4.22 -5.89 -17.63
N ASN A 104 -4.87 -6.20 -16.52
CA ASN A 104 -6.32 -6.45 -16.44
C ASN A 104 -7.14 -5.15 -16.52
N PHE A 105 -8.18 -5.13 -17.37
CA PHE A 105 -9.08 -3.98 -17.58
C PHE A 105 -10.46 -4.12 -16.91
N LYS A 106 -10.75 -5.23 -16.24
CA LYS A 106 -12.08 -5.54 -15.68
C LYS A 106 -12.65 -4.41 -14.80
N LYS A 107 -11.84 -3.87 -13.87
CA LYS A 107 -12.28 -2.78 -13.00
C LYS A 107 -12.47 -1.47 -13.76
N ILE A 108 -11.60 -1.18 -14.72
CA ILE A 108 -11.71 -0.02 -15.61
C ILE A 108 -12.99 -0.14 -16.45
N ARG A 109 -13.24 -1.31 -17.06
CA ARG A 109 -14.45 -1.58 -17.82
C ARG A 109 -15.72 -1.38 -16.99
N ASN A 110 -15.73 -1.84 -15.74
CA ASN A 110 -16.89 -1.64 -14.85
C ASN A 110 -17.15 -0.15 -14.57
N THR A 111 -16.12 0.65 -14.33
CA THR A 111 -16.29 2.10 -14.12
C THR A 111 -16.72 2.82 -15.41
N ASN A 112 -16.16 2.43 -16.56
CA ASN A 112 -16.58 2.97 -17.86
C ASN A 112 -18.04 2.66 -18.14
N TYR A 113 -18.47 1.41 -17.94
CA TYR A 113 -19.87 0.99 -18.12
C TYR A 113 -20.83 1.84 -17.30
N PHE A 114 -20.52 2.08 -16.03
CA PHE A 114 -21.35 2.94 -15.19
C PHE A 114 -21.42 4.37 -15.76
N LEU A 115 -20.28 4.98 -16.05
CA LEU A 115 -20.22 6.36 -16.52
C LEU A 115 -20.92 6.54 -17.87
N GLU A 116 -20.78 5.58 -18.77
CA GLU A 116 -21.39 5.59 -20.10
C GLU A 116 -22.92 5.57 -20.04
N ILE A 117 -23.49 4.82 -19.09
CA ILE A 117 -24.93 4.74 -18.90
C ILE A 117 -25.46 5.92 -18.05
N VAL A 118 -24.77 6.23 -16.95
CA VAL A 118 -25.29 7.16 -15.94
C VAL A 118 -25.15 8.61 -16.39
N MET A 119 -24.04 9.00 -17.03
CA MET A 119 -23.82 10.41 -17.37
C MET A 119 -24.86 11.00 -18.33
N PRO A 120 -25.30 10.32 -19.42
CA PRO A 120 -26.39 10.80 -20.26
C PRO A 120 -27.71 10.95 -19.49
N ARG A 121 -28.04 9.96 -18.64
CA ARG A 121 -29.27 10.00 -17.81
C ARG A 121 -29.24 11.11 -16.76
N TYR A 122 -28.10 11.33 -16.14
CA TYR A 122 -27.88 12.40 -15.19
C TYR A 122 -28.07 13.78 -15.86
N ASN A 123 -27.43 13.99 -17.00
CA ASN A 123 -27.55 15.23 -17.77
C ASN A 123 -28.99 15.49 -18.24
N ALA A 124 -29.73 14.43 -18.57
CA ALA A 124 -31.14 14.49 -18.93
C ALA A 124 -32.10 14.57 -17.71
N LYS A 125 -31.57 14.57 -16.47
CA LYS A 125 -32.33 14.58 -15.20
C LYS A 125 -33.32 13.41 -15.09
N GLN A 126 -32.94 12.24 -15.56
CA GLN A 126 -33.78 11.03 -15.59
C GLN A 126 -33.57 10.14 -14.37
N ILE A 127 -32.55 10.37 -13.56
CA ILE A 127 -32.25 9.55 -12.38
C ILE A 127 -33.11 10.06 -11.21
N GLN A 128 -33.85 9.14 -10.57
CA GLN A 128 -34.71 9.46 -9.42
C GLN A 128 -33.89 9.50 -8.13
N GLY A 129 -34.08 10.52 -7.31
CA GLY A 129 -33.44 10.69 -6.02
C GLY A 129 -32.97 12.13 -5.76
N ASP A 130 -32.20 12.33 -4.71
CA ASP A 130 -31.59 13.60 -4.36
C ASP A 130 -30.37 13.89 -5.27
N ASP A 131 -30.37 15.04 -5.94
CA ASP A 131 -29.31 15.43 -6.88
C ASP A 131 -27.93 15.44 -6.23
N LYS A 132 -27.82 15.90 -4.99
CA LYS A 132 -26.56 15.94 -4.26
C LYS A 132 -26.00 14.53 -4.02
N ASN A 133 -26.87 13.57 -3.70
CA ASN A 133 -26.48 12.18 -3.47
C ASN A 133 -26.13 11.48 -4.79
N ILE A 134 -26.91 11.69 -5.84
CA ILE A 134 -26.64 11.19 -7.19
C ILE A 134 -25.26 11.65 -7.66
N ARG A 135 -24.97 12.96 -7.55
CA ARG A 135 -23.65 13.52 -7.88
C ARG A 135 -22.53 12.86 -7.09
N HIS A 136 -22.76 12.66 -5.79
CA HIS A 136 -21.76 12.04 -4.92
C HIS A 136 -21.39 10.63 -5.41
N TYR A 137 -22.37 9.78 -5.71
CA TYR A 137 -22.11 8.41 -6.19
C TYR A 137 -21.46 8.37 -7.57
N ILE A 138 -21.75 9.32 -8.45
CA ILE A 138 -21.01 9.48 -9.72
C ILE A 138 -19.55 9.86 -9.44
N GLY A 139 -19.30 10.79 -8.52
CA GLY A 139 -17.96 11.19 -8.10
C GLY A 139 -17.14 10.04 -7.52
N GLU A 140 -17.77 9.13 -6.76
CA GLU A 140 -17.10 7.93 -6.26
C GLU A 140 -16.58 7.05 -7.41
N VAL A 141 -17.34 6.88 -8.50
CA VAL A 141 -16.95 6.04 -9.63
C VAL A 141 -15.82 6.68 -10.45
N TYR A 142 -15.82 8.01 -10.62
CA TYR A 142 -14.68 8.72 -11.20
C TYR A 142 -13.41 8.49 -10.39
N LEU A 143 -13.47 8.60 -9.07
CA LEU A 143 -12.32 8.35 -8.20
C LEU A 143 -11.86 6.88 -8.29
N GLN A 144 -12.79 5.92 -8.36
CA GLN A 144 -12.44 4.51 -8.52
C GLN A 144 -11.74 4.25 -9.85
N ARG A 145 -12.14 4.90 -10.94
CA ARG A 145 -11.44 4.80 -12.22
C ARG A 145 -10.03 5.37 -12.11
N ALA A 146 -9.89 6.54 -11.53
CA ALA A 146 -8.59 7.16 -11.25
C ALA A 146 -7.68 6.25 -10.41
N TRP A 147 -8.19 5.62 -9.35
CA TRP A 147 -7.45 4.69 -8.51
C TRP A 147 -7.00 3.44 -9.26
N ASN A 148 -7.86 2.87 -10.09
CA ASN A 148 -7.52 1.73 -10.94
C ASN A 148 -6.41 2.08 -11.93
N TYR A 149 -6.48 3.25 -12.58
CA TYR A 149 -5.42 3.72 -13.47
C TYR A 149 -4.13 4.04 -12.72
N PHE A 150 -4.20 4.57 -11.51
CA PHE A 150 -3.01 4.82 -10.69
C PHE A 150 -2.26 3.53 -10.36
N SER A 151 -2.97 2.44 -10.06
CA SER A 151 -2.34 1.13 -9.91
C SER A 151 -1.58 0.68 -11.18
N LYS A 152 -2.14 0.93 -12.37
CA LYS A 152 -1.47 0.63 -13.65
C LYS A 152 -0.24 1.51 -13.86
N LEU A 153 -0.36 2.81 -13.59
CA LEU A 153 0.74 3.76 -13.68
C LEU A 153 1.92 3.37 -12.80
N GLN A 154 1.66 2.93 -11.56
CA GLN A 154 2.70 2.48 -10.64
C GLN A 154 3.41 1.20 -11.12
N LYS A 155 2.66 0.24 -11.65
CA LYS A 155 3.15 -1.08 -12.01
C LYS A 155 3.75 -1.14 -13.42
N LEU A 156 3.10 -0.49 -14.37
CA LEU A 156 3.42 -0.63 -15.79
C LEU A 156 3.95 0.66 -16.43
N GLY A 157 3.77 1.82 -15.79
CA GLY A 157 4.10 3.10 -16.39
C GLY A 157 3.13 3.47 -17.51
N ASP A 158 3.59 3.40 -18.75
CA ASP A 158 2.77 3.57 -19.93
C ASP A 158 1.61 2.56 -19.96
N PHE A 159 0.40 3.02 -20.30
CA PHE A 159 -0.77 2.13 -20.28
C PHE A 159 -1.85 2.64 -21.26
N PRO A 160 -2.69 1.78 -21.86
CA PRO A 160 -3.81 2.21 -22.69
C PRO A 160 -4.83 3.05 -21.91
N ILE A 161 -5.34 4.12 -22.53
CA ILE A 161 -6.41 4.95 -21.97
C ILE A 161 -7.71 4.60 -22.64
N VAL A 162 -8.55 3.81 -21.97
CA VAL A 162 -9.87 3.34 -22.45
C VAL A 162 -10.95 4.05 -21.63
N LYS A 163 -11.80 4.84 -22.29
CA LYS A 163 -12.80 5.73 -21.66
C LYS A 163 -14.23 5.22 -21.73
N SER A 164 -14.47 4.19 -22.55
CA SER A 164 -15.79 3.59 -22.80
C SER A 164 -15.72 2.06 -22.71
N THR A 165 -16.87 1.42 -22.73
CA THR A 165 -16.95 -0.01 -23.02
C THR A 165 -16.63 -0.24 -24.49
N LEU A 166 -15.93 -1.33 -24.78
CA LEU A 166 -15.59 -1.72 -26.14
C LEU A 166 -16.43 -2.94 -26.51
N ASP A 167 -16.82 -3.01 -27.79
CA ASP A 167 -17.44 -4.19 -28.36
C ASP A 167 -16.42 -5.33 -28.46
N ASP A 168 -16.92 -6.58 -28.56
CA ASP A 168 -16.09 -7.77 -28.75
C ASP A 168 -15.66 -7.91 -30.21
N GLU A 169 -14.90 -6.91 -30.67
CA GLU A 169 -14.36 -6.77 -32.03
C GLU A 169 -12.84 -6.73 -31.95
N GLU A 170 -12.17 -7.73 -32.52
CA GLU A 170 -10.72 -7.93 -32.44
C GLU A 170 -9.94 -6.68 -32.85
N SER A 171 -10.27 -6.08 -33.99
CA SER A 171 -9.56 -4.90 -34.51
C SER A 171 -9.67 -3.70 -33.57
N GLN A 172 -10.84 -3.49 -32.96
CA GLN A 172 -11.09 -2.42 -32.01
C GLN A 172 -10.31 -2.67 -30.69
N LEU A 173 -10.31 -3.91 -30.20
CA LEU A 173 -9.60 -4.28 -28.97
C LEU A 173 -8.08 -4.16 -29.14
N ILE A 174 -7.54 -4.57 -30.28
CA ILE A 174 -6.11 -4.42 -30.62
C ILE A 174 -5.73 -2.93 -30.64
N GLU A 175 -6.49 -2.09 -31.36
CA GLU A 175 -6.21 -0.65 -31.46
C GLU A 175 -6.28 0.03 -30.09
N ALA A 176 -7.29 -0.31 -29.27
CA ALA A 176 -7.46 0.22 -27.93
C ALA A 176 -6.37 -0.25 -26.94
N SER A 177 -5.61 -1.30 -27.28
CA SER A 177 -4.51 -1.82 -26.44
C SER A 177 -3.21 -1.03 -26.61
N LYS A 178 -3.11 -0.08 -27.54
CA LYS A 178 -1.92 0.76 -27.71
C LYS A 178 -1.65 1.58 -26.44
N ARG A 179 -0.43 1.46 -25.92
CA ARG A 179 0.00 2.18 -24.72
C ARG A 179 0.12 3.68 -24.98
N LYS A 180 -0.27 4.46 -24.00
CA LYS A 180 -0.03 5.90 -23.94
C LYS A 180 1.11 6.20 -22.99
N PRO A 181 1.92 7.25 -23.23
CA PRO A 181 2.97 7.68 -22.32
C PRO A 181 2.46 7.88 -20.90
N ARG A 182 3.27 7.55 -19.91
CA ARG A 182 2.89 7.58 -18.49
C ARG A 182 2.36 8.94 -18.00
N ASN A 183 2.93 10.04 -18.48
CA ASN A 183 2.45 11.38 -18.14
C ASN A 183 1.05 11.64 -18.70
N GLU A 184 0.70 11.12 -19.90
CA GLU A 184 -0.68 11.20 -20.42
C GLU A 184 -1.65 10.36 -19.57
N VAL A 185 -1.21 9.19 -19.11
CA VAL A 185 -1.99 8.37 -18.16
C VAL A 185 -2.19 9.12 -16.84
N ALA A 186 -1.15 9.79 -16.33
CA ALA A 186 -1.24 10.61 -15.12
C ALA A 186 -2.20 11.80 -15.29
N HIS A 187 -2.16 12.50 -16.43
CA HIS A 187 -3.14 13.55 -16.76
C HIS A 187 -4.57 13.02 -16.78
N PHE A 188 -4.79 11.83 -17.37
CA PHE A 188 -6.10 11.20 -17.36
C PHE A 188 -6.60 10.92 -15.94
N ILE A 189 -5.72 10.43 -15.06
CA ILE A 189 -6.05 10.20 -13.64
C ILE A 189 -6.40 11.52 -12.94
N ILE A 190 -5.62 12.58 -13.15
CA ILE A 190 -5.89 13.91 -12.56
C ILE A 190 -7.23 14.46 -13.04
N ASN A 191 -7.56 14.34 -14.33
CA ASN A 191 -8.85 14.77 -14.88
C ASN A 191 -10.05 14.03 -14.27
N ASP A 192 -9.92 12.73 -14.01
CA ASP A 192 -10.94 11.95 -13.31
C ASP A 192 -11.09 12.40 -11.85
N LEU A 193 -9.97 12.69 -11.17
CA LEU A 193 -9.98 13.22 -9.80
C LEU A 193 -10.58 14.62 -9.73
N ASP A 194 -10.35 15.48 -10.72
CA ASP A 194 -10.99 16.81 -10.83
C ASP A 194 -12.51 16.66 -11.01
N SER A 195 -12.95 15.72 -11.85
CA SER A 195 -14.37 15.38 -11.99
C SER A 195 -14.95 14.90 -10.66
N ALA A 196 -14.23 14.02 -9.95
CA ALA A 196 -14.63 13.56 -8.63
C ALA A 196 -14.73 14.72 -7.61
N LEU A 197 -13.75 15.63 -7.59
CA LEU A 197 -13.74 16.80 -6.68
C LEU A 197 -14.93 17.76 -6.88
N ILE A 198 -15.43 17.88 -8.12
CA ILE A 198 -16.62 18.69 -8.43
C ILE A 198 -17.88 18.01 -7.91
N LEU A 199 -17.94 16.68 -7.94
CA LEU A 199 -19.15 15.89 -7.68
C LEU A 199 -19.27 15.44 -6.22
N LEU A 200 -18.15 15.15 -5.56
CA LEU A 200 -18.12 14.61 -4.19
C LEU A 200 -18.43 15.69 -3.15
N GLY A 201 -19.24 15.34 -2.16
CA GLY A 201 -19.42 16.12 -0.94
C GLY A 201 -18.32 15.90 0.09
N ASN A 202 -18.18 16.82 1.03
CA ASN A 202 -17.29 16.68 2.18
C ASN A 202 -17.74 15.56 3.14
N THR A 203 -19.01 15.22 3.11
CA THR A 203 -19.61 14.09 3.83
C THR A 203 -20.36 13.21 2.85
N ALA A 204 -20.21 11.90 3.01
CA ALA A 204 -20.96 10.95 2.20
C ALA A 204 -22.46 10.96 2.57
N PRO A 205 -23.38 10.68 1.63
CA PRO A 205 -24.82 10.60 1.90
C PRO A 205 -25.16 9.56 2.98
N THR A 206 -24.45 8.44 3.00
CA THR A 206 -24.59 7.35 3.96
C THR A 206 -23.23 6.75 4.30
N GLY A 207 -23.11 5.98 5.40
CA GLY A 207 -21.92 5.22 5.72
C GLY A 207 -20.75 6.01 6.33
N GLY A 208 -20.85 7.33 6.46
CA GLY A 208 -19.82 8.16 7.05
C GLY A 208 -18.47 8.01 6.31
N LYS A 209 -17.38 7.84 7.05
CA LYS A 209 -16.02 7.67 6.47
C LYS A 209 -15.75 6.26 5.91
N ASN A 210 -16.78 5.39 5.84
CA ASN A 210 -16.68 4.15 5.05
C ASN A 210 -16.95 4.38 3.56
N ARG A 211 -17.28 5.61 3.17
CA ARG A 211 -17.44 6.01 1.78
C ARG A 211 -16.46 7.10 1.40
N ILE A 212 -16.10 7.10 0.13
CA ILE A 212 -15.27 8.12 -0.49
C ILE A 212 -15.90 9.50 -0.30
N THR A 213 -15.08 10.47 0.06
CA THR A 213 -15.48 11.88 0.18
C THR A 213 -14.54 12.76 -0.63
N ARG A 214 -14.84 14.05 -0.72
CA ARG A 214 -13.99 15.03 -1.36
C ARG A 214 -12.57 15.06 -0.78
N ASN A 215 -12.42 14.84 0.53
CA ASN A 215 -11.10 14.77 1.16
C ASN A 215 -10.27 13.57 0.70
N VAL A 216 -10.90 12.44 0.42
CA VAL A 216 -10.21 11.27 -0.18
C VAL A 216 -9.72 11.61 -1.58
N ALA A 217 -10.53 12.31 -2.39
CA ALA A 217 -10.13 12.74 -3.74
C ALA A 217 -8.94 13.72 -3.71
N LEU A 218 -8.93 14.69 -2.78
CA LEU A 218 -7.80 15.62 -2.58
C LEU A 218 -6.52 14.85 -2.23
N LEU A 219 -6.61 13.90 -1.30
CA LEU A 219 -5.44 13.09 -0.92
C LEU A 219 -4.90 12.29 -2.09
N ILE A 220 -5.77 11.56 -2.81
CA ILE A 220 -5.33 10.73 -3.94
C ILE A 220 -4.77 11.61 -5.05
N LYS A 221 -5.37 12.78 -5.33
CA LYS A 221 -4.83 13.74 -6.31
C LYS A 221 -3.42 14.20 -5.95
N SER A 222 -3.19 14.56 -4.68
CA SER A 222 -1.86 14.96 -4.23
C SER A 222 -0.84 13.81 -4.33
N ARG A 223 -1.25 12.57 -4.00
CA ARG A 223 -0.40 11.38 -4.10
C ARG A 223 -0.01 11.05 -5.54
N VAL A 224 -0.98 11.03 -6.46
CA VAL A 224 -0.75 10.75 -7.88
C VAL A 224 0.17 11.80 -8.50
N ALA A 225 -0.10 13.07 -8.23
CA ALA A 225 0.68 14.17 -8.77
C ALA A 225 2.13 14.16 -8.23
N LEU A 226 2.33 13.92 -6.92
CA LEU A 226 3.67 13.77 -6.34
C LEU A 226 4.41 12.56 -6.91
N PHE A 227 3.70 11.44 -7.08
CA PHE A 227 4.27 10.22 -7.66
C PHE A 227 4.83 10.48 -9.05
N GLU A 228 4.02 11.08 -9.94
CA GLU A 228 4.45 11.32 -11.31
C GLU A 228 5.53 12.41 -11.40
N ALA A 229 5.40 13.52 -10.67
CA ALA A 229 6.43 14.56 -10.62
C ALA A 229 7.79 13.99 -10.19
N SER A 230 7.83 13.19 -9.14
CA SER A 230 9.07 12.59 -8.65
C SER A 230 9.59 11.52 -9.60
N TRP A 231 8.73 10.69 -10.18
CA TRP A 231 9.15 9.72 -11.19
C TRP A 231 9.84 10.42 -12.37
N LEU A 232 9.17 11.40 -12.97
CA LEU A 232 9.73 12.14 -14.11
C LEU A 232 11.04 12.86 -13.74
N THR A 233 11.16 13.36 -12.50
CA THR A 233 12.38 14.04 -12.02
C THR A 233 13.55 13.06 -11.91
N TYR A 234 13.38 11.94 -11.22
CA TYR A 234 14.49 11.06 -10.84
C TYR A 234 14.79 9.98 -11.88
N HIS A 235 13.84 9.63 -12.75
CA HIS A 235 14.08 8.74 -13.89
C HIS A 235 14.41 9.48 -15.20
N LYS A 236 14.49 10.81 -15.19
CA LYS A 236 14.86 11.60 -16.36
C LYS A 236 16.17 11.09 -16.98
N GLY A 237 16.17 10.92 -18.30
CA GLY A 237 17.32 10.40 -19.04
C GLY A 237 17.46 8.90 -19.03
N THR A 238 16.42 8.13 -18.64
CA THR A 238 16.36 6.68 -18.76
C THR A 238 15.24 6.24 -19.70
N SER A 239 15.19 4.94 -20.00
CA SER A 239 14.12 4.31 -20.77
C SER A 239 12.76 4.28 -20.06
N LEU A 240 12.70 4.66 -18.77
CA LEU A 240 11.51 4.62 -17.93
C LEU A 240 10.65 5.90 -17.97
N VAL A 241 11.06 6.86 -18.82
CA VAL A 241 10.32 8.12 -19.04
C VAL A 241 10.10 8.36 -20.54
N PRO A 242 8.99 8.99 -20.93
CA PRO A 242 8.70 9.28 -22.34
C PRO A 242 9.82 10.09 -23.02
N GLY A 243 10.24 9.63 -24.20
CA GLY A 243 11.31 10.27 -24.97
C GLY A 243 12.72 10.10 -24.39
N GLY A 244 12.89 9.31 -23.32
CA GLY A 244 14.22 8.97 -22.79
C GLY A 244 14.95 7.96 -23.66
N PRO A 245 16.28 7.84 -23.52
CA PRO A 245 17.08 6.89 -24.30
C PRO A 245 16.57 5.44 -24.12
N GLY A 246 16.20 4.78 -25.22
CA GLY A 246 15.67 3.41 -25.17
C GLY A 246 14.23 3.27 -24.69
N TRP A 247 13.50 4.38 -24.53
CA TRP A 247 12.06 4.31 -24.26
C TRP A 247 11.33 3.65 -25.43
N PRO A 248 10.50 2.59 -25.17
CA PRO A 248 9.95 1.76 -26.25
C PRO A 248 8.74 2.35 -26.96
N GLY A 249 8.21 3.49 -26.48
CA GLY A 249 7.00 4.13 -27.05
C GLY A 249 7.23 4.87 -28.38
N GLY A 250 8.45 4.84 -28.96
CA GLY A 250 8.77 5.48 -30.22
C GLY A 250 9.05 6.98 -30.10
N ASP A 251 8.65 7.77 -31.11
CA ASP A 251 8.85 9.21 -31.09
C ASP A 251 7.90 9.88 -30.09
N TYR A 252 8.48 10.59 -29.11
CA TYR A 252 7.70 11.35 -28.13
C TYR A 252 7.51 12.80 -28.64
N ASN A 253 6.28 13.13 -28.98
CA ASN A 253 5.89 14.46 -29.43
C ASN A 253 5.02 15.20 -28.41
N GLY A 254 5.03 14.77 -27.14
CA GLY A 254 4.28 15.35 -26.05
C GLY A 254 4.94 16.59 -25.42
N ALA A 255 4.41 17.02 -24.29
CA ALA A 255 4.94 18.17 -23.56
C ALA A 255 6.37 17.91 -23.03
N ASN A 256 7.14 18.98 -22.87
CA ASN A 256 8.46 18.91 -22.27
C ASN A 256 8.35 18.38 -20.83
N LEU A 257 9.18 17.41 -20.45
CA LEU A 257 9.14 16.76 -19.15
C LEU A 257 9.31 17.74 -17.97
N ASP A 258 10.07 18.84 -18.12
CA ASP A 258 10.21 19.84 -17.05
C ASP A 258 8.90 20.62 -16.85
N SER A 259 8.15 20.86 -17.91
CA SER A 259 6.81 21.43 -17.82
C SER A 259 5.82 20.48 -17.16
N GLU A 260 5.92 19.18 -17.46
CA GLU A 260 5.12 18.13 -16.81
C GLU A 260 5.41 18.04 -15.31
N ILE A 261 6.70 18.01 -14.93
CA ILE A 261 7.12 18.02 -13.52
C ILE A 261 6.52 19.24 -12.79
N THR A 262 6.64 20.43 -13.39
CA THR A 262 6.08 21.67 -12.81
C THR A 262 4.57 21.58 -12.65
N PHE A 263 3.87 21.07 -13.66
CA PHE A 263 2.41 20.85 -13.59
C PHE A 263 2.04 19.94 -12.43
N PHE A 264 2.63 18.74 -12.34
CA PHE A 264 2.29 17.79 -11.32
C PHE A 264 2.67 18.27 -9.90
N LEU A 265 3.80 18.96 -9.71
CA LEU A 265 4.14 19.58 -8.42
C LEU A 265 3.08 20.62 -7.99
N LYS A 266 2.60 21.43 -8.90
CA LYS A 266 1.54 22.41 -8.64
C LYS A 266 0.22 21.72 -8.26
N GLU A 267 -0.20 20.70 -8.99
CA GLU A 267 -1.41 19.90 -8.69
C GLU A 267 -1.31 19.23 -7.33
N CYS A 268 -0.13 18.66 -7.00
CA CYS A 268 0.13 18.07 -5.69
C CYS A 268 -0.04 19.12 -4.58
N LYS A 269 0.65 20.25 -4.69
CA LYS A 269 0.63 21.32 -3.66
C LYS A 269 -0.78 21.87 -3.47
N SER A 270 -1.52 22.11 -4.55
CA SER A 270 -2.88 22.64 -4.50
C SER A 270 -3.82 21.70 -3.72
N ALA A 271 -3.86 20.43 -4.09
CA ALA A 271 -4.73 19.45 -3.46
C ALA A 271 -4.32 19.14 -2.00
N ALA A 272 -3.02 19.01 -1.75
CA ALA A 272 -2.48 18.76 -0.43
C ALA A 272 -2.74 19.92 0.54
N LYS A 273 -2.58 21.17 0.07
CA LYS A 273 -2.86 22.39 0.85
C LYS A 273 -4.31 22.44 1.30
N GLU A 274 -5.25 22.26 0.37
CA GLU A 274 -6.68 22.32 0.68
C GLU A 274 -7.09 21.28 1.77
N LEU A 275 -6.47 20.11 1.74
CA LEU A 275 -6.72 19.10 2.75
C LEU A 275 -6.02 19.40 4.08
N ALA A 276 -4.75 19.83 4.06
CA ALA A 276 -3.97 20.14 5.26
C ALA A 276 -4.53 21.31 6.07
N GLU A 277 -5.08 22.32 5.39
CA GLU A 277 -5.71 23.49 6.03
C GLU A 277 -6.94 23.15 6.88
N GLN A 278 -7.50 21.95 6.75
CA GLN A 278 -8.60 21.46 7.61
C GLN A 278 -8.14 21.06 9.02
N ASN A 279 -6.81 20.99 9.27
CA ASN A 279 -6.21 20.68 10.59
C ASN A 279 -6.74 19.40 11.23
N LEU A 280 -6.78 18.32 10.46
CA LEU A 280 -7.37 17.03 10.87
C LEU A 280 -6.43 16.12 11.66
N LEU A 281 -5.19 16.54 11.99
CA LEU A 281 -4.22 15.71 12.68
C LEU A 281 -4.72 15.27 14.05
N ALA A 282 -4.62 13.98 14.35
CA ALA A 282 -4.96 13.44 15.65
C ALA A 282 -3.94 13.90 16.71
N GLU A 283 -4.43 14.25 17.90
CA GLU A 283 -3.58 14.65 19.03
C GLU A 283 -2.75 13.46 19.53
N ASN A 284 -1.46 13.67 19.73
CA ASN A 284 -0.60 12.72 20.43
C ASN A 284 -0.47 13.11 21.92
N LYS A 285 -1.06 12.29 22.78
CA LYS A 285 -1.02 12.44 24.25
C LYS A 285 0.12 11.67 24.90
N ASP A 286 1.02 11.07 24.10
CA ASP A 286 2.16 10.37 24.66
C ASP A 286 2.97 11.31 25.57
N LYS A 287 3.17 10.87 26.80
CA LYS A 287 4.04 11.55 27.73
C LYS A 287 5.46 11.05 27.44
N THR A 288 6.38 11.94 27.27
CA THR A 288 7.80 11.62 27.07
C THR A 288 8.45 10.91 28.30
N SER A 289 7.62 10.43 29.22
CA SER A 289 8.03 9.74 30.44
C SER A 289 8.53 8.33 30.15
N THR A 290 9.67 7.99 30.72
CA THR A 290 10.36 6.72 30.59
C THR A 290 9.99 5.69 31.67
N THR A 291 9.00 5.99 32.54
CA THR A 291 8.63 5.13 33.66
C THR A 291 7.76 3.96 33.26
N GLU A 292 8.02 2.80 33.85
CA GLU A 292 7.29 1.54 33.58
C GLU A 292 5.79 1.62 33.86
N SER A 293 5.36 2.50 34.78
CA SER A 293 3.95 2.70 35.15
C SER A 293 3.09 3.27 34.01
N ASP A 294 3.70 3.90 32.99
CA ASP A 294 2.98 4.46 31.84
C ASP A 294 2.67 3.42 30.74
N THR A 295 3.14 2.17 30.87
CA THR A 295 2.99 1.14 29.84
C THR A 295 1.57 0.58 29.73
N LEU A 296 0.78 0.62 30.81
CA LEU A 296 -0.59 0.10 30.85
C LEU A 296 -1.57 0.85 29.95
N ASN A 297 -1.35 2.15 29.72
CA ASN A 297 -2.32 3.02 29.02
C ASN A 297 -1.77 3.63 27.73
N ARG A 298 -0.64 3.15 27.25
CA ARG A 298 0.06 3.74 26.11
C ARG A 298 -0.72 3.56 24.85
N GLY A 299 -1.61 3.40 24.41
CA GLY A 299 -2.22 3.22 23.12
C GLY A 299 -3.61 3.81 23.08
N MET A 300 -4.59 3.14 23.67
CA MET A 300 -6.00 3.46 23.40
C MET A 300 -6.45 4.81 24.00
N ASP A 301 -5.77 5.33 25.01
CA ASP A 301 -6.04 6.66 25.58
C ASP A 301 -5.32 7.79 24.81
N ASN A 302 -4.50 7.43 23.82
CA ASN A 302 -3.81 8.35 22.94
C ASN A 302 -4.50 8.37 21.57
N PRO A 303 -5.16 9.47 21.16
CA PRO A 303 -5.89 9.53 19.89
C PRO A 303 -5.05 9.20 18.68
N TYR A 304 -3.75 9.56 18.68
CA TYR A 304 -2.84 9.26 17.58
C TYR A 304 -2.62 7.76 17.39
N PHE A 305 -2.51 7.00 18.49
CA PHE A 305 -2.41 5.54 18.40
C PHE A 305 -3.79 4.90 18.16
N ALA A 306 -4.79 5.33 18.95
CA ALA A 306 -6.10 4.71 18.96
C ALA A 306 -6.80 4.71 17.59
N GLN A 307 -6.58 5.75 16.77
CA GLN A 307 -7.18 5.85 15.45
C GLN A 307 -6.90 4.64 14.53
N PHE A 308 -5.87 3.85 14.81
CA PHE A 308 -5.54 2.64 14.05
C PHE A 308 -6.11 1.35 14.67
N ALA A 309 -6.71 1.46 15.85
CA ALA A 309 -7.19 0.32 16.65
C ALA A 309 -8.66 0.44 17.08
N LEU A 310 -9.40 1.45 16.60
CA LEU A 310 -10.82 1.63 16.91
C LEU A 310 -11.68 0.66 16.09
N GLU A 311 -12.77 0.16 16.68
CA GLU A 311 -13.82 -0.57 15.96
C GLU A 311 -14.66 0.36 15.08
N ASP A 312 -14.85 1.61 15.51
CA ASP A 312 -15.50 2.67 14.73
C ASP A 312 -14.56 3.89 14.59
N MET A 313 -14.03 4.09 13.40
CA MET A 313 -13.08 5.16 13.09
C MET A 313 -13.78 6.46 12.61
N ASN A 314 -15.11 6.52 12.57
CA ASN A 314 -15.82 7.73 12.12
C ASN A 314 -15.48 8.96 12.96
N SER A 315 -15.23 8.78 14.26
CA SER A 315 -14.85 9.86 15.18
C SER A 315 -13.38 10.27 15.10
N ALA A 316 -12.51 9.47 14.48
CA ALA A 316 -11.11 9.80 14.33
C ALA A 316 -10.92 10.92 13.27
N PRO A 317 -10.47 12.14 13.66
CA PRO A 317 -10.47 13.28 12.74
C PRO A 317 -9.56 13.06 11.53
N GLU A 318 -8.42 12.45 11.73
CA GLU A 318 -7.39 12.26 10.71
C GLU A 318 -7.73 11.18 9.70
N ILE A 319 -8.56 10.18 10.05
CA ILE A 319 -8.98 9.11 9.14
C ILE A 319 -9.95 9.68 8.10
N LEU A 320 -9.64 9.48 6.82
CA LEU A 320 -10.44 9.94 5.68
C LEU A 320 -11.28 8.83 5.08
N LEU A 321 -10.75 7.62 5.04
CA LEU A 321 -11.43 6.40 4.58
C LEU A 321 -10.97 5.21 5.39
N TRP A 322 -11.91 4.34 5.77
CA TRP A 322 -11.63 3.10 6.50
C TRP A 322 -12.63 1.99 6.14
N LYS A 323 -12.22 0.74 6.28
CA LYS A 323 -13.11 -0.43 6.17
C LYS A 323 -13.62 -0.79 7.56
N ARG A 324 -14.94 -0.94 7.69
CA ARG A 324 -15.62 -1.39 8.91
C ARG A 324 -15.76 -2.90 8.92
N TYR A 325 -15.58 -3.50 10.09
CA TYR A 325 -15.87 -4.92 10.35
C TYR A 325 -17.02 -5.04 11.33
N ASN A 326 -17.70 -6.18 11.30
CA ASN A 326 -18.86 -6.43 12.17
C ASN A 326 -18.99 -7.93 12.44
N PHE A 327 -18.80 -8.33 13.69
CA PHE A 327 -18.84 -9.73 14.10
C PHE A 327 -20.18 -10.41 13.81
N ALA A 328 -21.31 -9.72 14.08
CA ALA A 328 -22.65 -10.26 13.87
C ALA A 328 -22.98 -10.50 12.39
N LEU A 329 -22.36 -9.75 11.48
CA LEU A 329 -22.50 -9.91 10.03
C LEU A 329 -21.49 -10.91 9.43
N GLY A 330 -20.60 -11.48 10.24
CA GLY A 330 -19.54 -12.38 9.78
C GLY A 330 -18.38 -11.69 9.09
N VAL A 331 -18.37 -10.35 8.99
CA VAL A 331 -17.31 -9.55 8.38
C VAL A 331 -16.26 -9.23 9.44
N LYS A 332 -15.21 -10.00 9.52
CA LYS A 332 -14.20 -9.98 10.60
C LYS A 332 -12.82 -10.38 10.03
N HIS A 333 -11.75 -10.17 10.79
CA HIS A 333 -10.40 -10.50 10.38
C HIS A 333 -9.58 -11.13 11.52
N GLY A 334 -8.40 -11.62 11.20
CA GLY A 334 -7.46 -12.21 12.17
C GLY A 334 -6.27 -11.31 12.50
N ALA A 335 -6.17 -10.11 11.92
CA ALA A 335 -4.95 -9.31 11.95
C ALA A 335 -4.45 -9.01 13.36
N THR A 336 -5.31 -8.58 14.27
CA THR A 336 -4.90 -8.25 15.65
C THR A 336 -4.44 -9.50 16.41
N SER A 337 -5.17 -10.62 16.29
CA SER A 337 -4.79 -11.89 16.94
C SER A 337 -3.46 -12.41 16.40
N TYR A 338 -3.23 -12.26 15.10
CA TYR A 338 -2.02 -12.73 14.43
C TYR A 338 -0.79 -11.92 14.84
N ILE A 339 -0.92 -10.58 14.90
CA ILE A 339 0.18 -9.69 15.26
C ILE A 339 0.61 -9.83 16.73
N VAL A 340 -0.33 -10.12 17.64
CA VAL A 340 -0.04 -10.40 19.05
C VAL A 340 0.93 -11.58 19.19
N SER A 341 0.86 -12.54 18.31
CA SER A 341 1.74 -13.71 18.30
C SER A 341 3.08 -13.46 17.58
N GLY A 342 3.25 -12.33 16.90
CA GLY A 342 4.48 -11.99 16.16
C GLY A 342 4.24 -11.67 14.69
N GLY A 343 3.15 -12.16 14.09
CA GLY A 343 2.68 -11.81 12.75
C GLY A 343 3.53 -12.33 11.60
N ASN A 344 4.50 -13.18 11.83
CA ASN A 344 5.51 -13.63 10.87
C ASN A 344 6.18 -12.46 10.12
N THR A 345 6.45 -11.39 10.84
CA THR A 345 7.00 -10.15 10.31
C THR A 345 7.84 -9.44 11.37
N GLY A 346 8.47 -8.32 11.02
CA GLY A 346 9.18 -7.46 11.97
C GLY A 346 9.81 -6.28 11.25
N PHE A 347 9.99 -5.17 11.97
CA PHE A 347 10.75 -4.04 11.46
C PHE A 347 12.20 -4.41 11.25
N THR A 348 12.81 -3.90 10.19
CA THR A 348 14.26 -4.06 10.00
C THR A 348 15.03 -3.19 11.00
N ARG A 349 16.24 -3.60 11.33
CA ARG A 349 17.14 -2.79 12.17
C ARG A 349 17.33 -1.39 11.57
N GLN A 350 17.59 -1.32 10.27
CA GLN A 350 17.81 -0.06 9.56
C GLN A 350 16.61 0.88 9.66
N TYR A 351 15.38 0.34 9.64
CA TYR A 351 14.18 1.14 9.85
C TYR A 351 14.08 1.66 11.29
N VAL A 352 14.31 0.81 12.28
CA VAL A 352 14.30 1.18 13.71
C VAL A 352 15.35 2.25 14.00
N GLU A 353 16.52 2.19 13.36
CA GLU A 353 17.59 3.18 13.49
C GLU A 353 17.24 4.54 12.84
N THR A 354 16.37 4.57 11.81
CA THR A 354 15.94 5.80 11.13
C THR A 354 15.17 6.75 12.04
N PHE A 355 14.43 6.23 13.03
CA PHE A 355 13.74 7.06 14.01
C PHE A 355 14.73 7.87 14.85
N LEU A 356 14.35 9.10 15.20
CA LEU A 356 15.19 10.01 15.97
C LEU A 356 15.17 9.68 17.47
N CYS A 357 16.13 10.19 18.20
CA CYS A 357 16.02 10.33 19.64
C CYS A 357 15.06 11.49 19.98
N ARG A 358 14.54 11.51 21.20
CA ARG A 358 13.56 12.53 21.64
C ARG A 358 14.08 13.97 21.62
N ASP A 359 15.39 14.17 21.56
CA ASP A 359 16.04 15.46 21.36
C ASP A 359 16.07 15.90 19.89
N GLY A 360 15.50 15.10 18.98
CA GLY A 360 15.45 15.35 17.54
C GLY A 360 16.72 15.01 16.79
N LEU A 361 17.70 14.39 17.44
CA LEU A 361 18.96 14.01 16.81
C LEU A 361 18.94 12.57 16.30
N PRO A 362 19.65 12.27 15.18
CA PRO A 362 19.94 10.90 14.78
C PRO A 362 20.69 10.13 15.86
N ILE A 363 20.55 8.79 15.88
CA ILE A 363 21.14 7.93 16.92
C ILE A 363 22.69 8.11 17.06
N TYR A 364 23.37 8.39 15.97
CA TYR A 364 24.83 8.57 15.96
C TYR A 364 25.27 9.96 16.48
N ALA A 365 24.34 10.91 16.64
CA ALA A 365 24.60 12.27 17.11
C ALA A 365 24.01 12.54 18.49
N SER A 366 23.05 11.72 18.95
CA SER A 366 22.34 11.94 20.20
C SER A 366 23.06 11.31 21.39
N PRO A 367 23.34 12.07 22.45
CA PRO A 367 23.82 11.52 23.71
C PRO A 367 22.76 10.72 24.48
N LEU A 368 21.52 10.79 24.06
CA LEU A 368 20.41 10.06 24.68
C LEU A 368 20.31 8.62 24.20
N TYR A 369 20.94 8.25 23.07
CA TYR A 369 20.87 6.89 22.54
C TYR A 369 21.50 5.87 23.49
N LYS A 370 20.75 4.85 23.86
CA LYS A 370 21.15 3.82 24.83
C LYS A 370 21.77 2.57 24.21
N GLY A 371 22.01 2.59 22.89
CA GLY A 371 22.53 1.43 22.17
C GLY A 371 21.45 0.38 21.90
N ASP A 372 21.88 -0.82 21.50
CA ASP A 372 21.03 -1.89 20.96
C ASP A 372 21.21 -3.25 21.67
N LYS A 373 21.83 -3.24 22.86
CA LYS A 373 22.05 -4.48 23.64
C LYS A 373 20.76 -5.10 24.21
N SER A 374 19.63 -4.45 24.06
CA SER A 374 18.29 -4.99 24.34
C SER A 374 17.24 -4.19 23.60
N VAL A 375 16.06 -4.78 23.32
CA VAL A 375 14.93 -4.05 22.75
C VAL A 375 14.50 -2.88 23.65
N LYS A 376 14.62 -3.02 24.98
CA LYS A 376 14.37 -1.93 25.93
C LYS A 376 15.33 -0.75 25.70
N ALA A 377 16.61 -0.99 25.50
CA ALA A 377 17.60 0.06 25.21
C ALA A 377 17.30 0.77 23.90
N VAL A 378 16.96 0.01 22.86
CA VAL A 378 16.60 0.54 21.51
C VAL A 378 15.49 1.57 21.57
N VAL A 379 14.44 1.37 22.39
CA VAL A 379 13.28 2.27 22.47
C VAL A 379 13.42 3.38 23.51
N THR A 380 14.43 3.28 24.41
CA THR A 380 14.61 4.28 25.47
C THR A 380 15.09 5.60 24.89
N ASP A 381 14.47 6.70 25.32
CA ASP A 381 14.77 8.06 24.88
C ASP A 381 14.65 8.29 23.36
N ARG A 382 13.86 7.46 22.67
CA ARG A 382 13.52 7.62 21.26
C ARG A 382 12.22 8.40 21.08
N GLU A 383 11.96 8.89 19.86
CA GLU A 383 10.76 9.62 19.51
C GLU A 383 9.47 8.82 19.75
N SER A 384 8.37 9.54 19.91
CA SER A 384 7.06 8.98 20.27
C SER A 384 6.55 7.91 19.28
N ARG A 385 6.76 8.09 17.97
CA ARG A 385 6.26 7.14 16.94
C ARG A 385 6.87 5.74 17.10
N LEU A 386 8.18 5.64 17.30
CA LEU A 386 8.83 4.34 17.57
C LEU A 386 8.26 3.72 18.84
N ASN A 387 8.09 4.54 19.89
CA ASN A 387 7.56 4.09 21.17
C ASN A 387 6.10 3.62 21.11
N LEU A 388 5.30 4.20 20.23
CA LEU A 388 3.89 3.84 20.05
C LEU A 388 3.69 2.63 19.13
N PHE A 389 4.50 2.48 18.09
CA PHE A 389 4.23 1.54 16.99
C PHE A 389 5.13 0.31 16.96
N MET A 390 6.15 0.24 17.85
CA MET A 390 6.96 -0.97 18.03
C MET A 390 6.68 -1.61 19.39
N MET A 391 6.65 -2.94 19.43
CA MET A 391 6.50 -3.73 20.65
C MET A 391 7.70 -3.58 21.58
N ARG A 392 7.44 -3.57 22.89
CA ARG A 392 8.46 -3.42 23.92
C ARG A 392 8.35 -4.53 24.96
N PRO A 393 9.48 -4.98 25.51
CA PRO A 393 9.48 -5.95 26.60
C PRO A 393 8.61 -5.50 27.77
N TYR A 394 7.87 -6.44 28.34
CA TYR A 394 6.96 -6.28 29.48
C TYR A 394 5.76 -5.33 29.24
N GLU A 395 5.54 -4.87 28.04
CA GLU A 395 4.35 -4.10 27.72
C GLU A 395 3.11 -5.01 27.76
N HIS A 396 2.00 -4.50 28.28
CA HIS A 396 0.75 -5.24 28.35
C HIS A 396 0.12 -5.41 26.96
N LEU A 397 -0.25 -6.66 26.65
CA LEU A 397 -0.96 -7.00 25.41
C LEU A 397 -2.45 -6.73 25.50
N ASP A 398 -3.00 -6.75 26.71
CA ASP A 398 -4.41 -6.51 27.00
C ASP A 398 -4.60 -5.83 28.35
N LYS A 399 -5.80 -5.28 28.59
CA LYS A 399 -6.15 -4.58 29.85
C LYS A 399 -6.98 -5.45 30.81
N ARG A 400 -6.85 -6.78 30.74
CA ARG A 400 -7.59 -7.63 31.66
C ARG A 400 -7.17 -7.38 33.11
N VAL A 401 -8.19 -7.24 33.95
CA VAL A 401 -8.03 -7.14 35.39
C VAL A 401 -8.82 -8.25 36.08
N ASN A 402 -8.33 -8.72 37.23
CA ASN A 402 -9.05 -9.66 38.07
C ASN A 402 -10.15 -8.94 38.89
N GLU A 403 -10.87 -9.69 39.71
CA GLU A 403 -11.94 -9.16 40.58
C GLU A 403 -11.44 -8.11 41.59
N LYS A 404 -10.16 -8.05 41.87
CA LYS A 404 -9.53 -7.08 42.75
C LYS A 404 -9.04 -5.81 42.01
N GLY A 405 -9.22 -5.77 40.68
CA GLY A 405 -8.70 -4.66 39.86
C GLY A 405 -7.21 -4.76 39.54
N GLU A 406 -6.56 -5.89 39.86
CA GLU A 406 -5.15 -6.12 39.53
C GLU A 406 -5.03 -6.67 38.10
N PHE A 407 -3.98 -6.21 37.38
CA PHE A 407 -3.71 -6.71 36.04
C PHE A 407 -3.44 -8.23 36.04
N ASN A 408 -4.13 -8.97 35.19
CA ASN A 408 -3.97 -10.42 35.02
C ASN A 408 -3.91 -10.85 33.55
N GLY A 409 -3.66 -9.91 32.65
CA GLY A 409 -3.48 -10.16 31.23
C GLY A 409 -2.06 -10.62 30.86
N ASN A 410 -1.82 -10.77 29.58
CA ASN A 410 -0.53 -11.12 29.03
C ASN A 410 0.34 -9.89 28.83
N SER A 411 1.65 -10.06 28.95
CA SER A 411 2.65 -9.07 28.63
C SER A 411 3.67 -9.63 27.64
N TRP A 412 4.32 -8.72 26.87
CA TRP A 412 5.43 -9.10 26.00
C TRP A 412 6.58 -9.67 26.83
N ALA A 413 7.17 -10.76 26.35
CA ALA A 413 8.35 -11.32 26.95
C ALA A 413 9.57 -10.39 26.81
N TYR A 414 10.59 -10.58 27.65
CA TYR A 414 11.87 -9.90 27.49
C TYR A 414 12.52 -10.18 26.14
N ALA A 415 12.57 -11.47 25.76
CA ALA A 415 13.09 -11.91 24.50
C ALA A 415 11.97 -11.99 23.45
N PRO A 416 12.15 -11.40 22.26
CA PRO A 416 11.19 -11.51 21.18
C PRO A 416 11.11 -12.96 20.67
N ASN A 417 9.95 -13.36 20.15
CA ASN A 417 9.73 -14.70 19.62
C ASN A 417 10.36 -14.85 18.22
N ILE A 418 11.66 -15.15 18.13
CA ILE A 418 12.42 -15.22 16.86
C ILE A 418 12.57 -16.64 16.29
N ILE A 419 12.31 -17.69 17.09
CA ILE A 419 12.61 -19.08 16.75
C ILE A 419 11.39 -19.99 16.68
N ASP A 420 10.20 -19.48 16.90
CA ASP A 420 8.95 -20.22 16.82
C ASP A 420 8.55 -20.54 15.37
N ASN A 421 7.42 -21.22 15.20
CA ASN A 421 6.92 -21.54 13.87
C ASN A 421 6.71 -20.27 13.02
N SER A 422 6.63 -20.45 11.70
CA SER A 422 6.57 -19.34 10.74
C SER A 422 5.34 -18.45 10.88
N GLU A 423 4.27 -18.88 11.58
CA GLU A 423 3.06 -18.05 11.72
C GLU A 423 3.18 -16.99 12.81
N VAL A 424 3.88 -17.34 13.89
CA VAL A 424 3.88 -16.54 15.13
C VAL A 424 5.22 -15.88 15.43
N ARG A 425 6.16 -16.00 14.55
CA ARG A 425 7.52 -15.51 14.73
C ARG A 425 7.62 -14.00 14.54
N ALA A 426 8.31 -13.30 15.42
CA ALA A 426 8.80 -11.95 15.19
C ALA A 426 10.13 -12.04 14.41
N VAL A 427 10.06 -12.01 13.09
CA VAL A 427 11.14 -12.43 12.17
C VAL A 427 12.46 -11.70 12.41
N THR A 428 12.40 -10.42 12.78
CA THR A 428 13.59 -9.59 13.05
C THR A 428 13.83 -9.37 14.54
N GLY A 429 12.87 -9.76 15.39
CA GLY A 429 12.88 -9.44 16.83
C GLY A 429 12.31 -8.05 17.16
N TYR A 430 12.05 -7.19 16.17
CA TYR A 430 11.38 -5.89 16.34
C TYR A 430 9.92 -6.02 15.91
N GLY A 431 9.03 -6.34 16.85
CA GLY A 431 7.63 -6.61 16.59
C GLY A 431 6.80 -5.36 16.32
N LEU A 432 5.78 -5.50 15.49
CA LEU A 432 4.82 -4.46 15.14
C LEU A 432 3.79 -4.28 16.26
N ARG A 433 3.34 -3.03 16.48
CA ARG A 433 2.32 -2.70 17.49
C ARG A 433 1.20 -1.81 16.96
N LYS A 434 1.36 -1.20 15.80
CA LYS A 434 0.33 -0.33 15.20
C LYS A 434 -0.98 -1.09 15.03
N GLY A 435 -2.09 -0.48 15.43
CA GLY A 435 -3.41 -1.09 15.34
C GLY A 435 -3.72 -2.17 16.38
N LEU A 436 -2.84 -2.42 17.34
CA LEU A 436 -3.08 -3.37 18.42
C LEU A 436 -4.03 -2.76 19.47
N ALA A 437 -5.28 -3.22 19.51
CA ALA A 437 -6.27 -2.81 20.48
C ALA A 437 -6.09 -3.57 21.82
N SER A 438 -5.47 -2.91 22.81
CA SER A 438 -5.23 -3.53 24.12
C SER A 438 -6.44 -3.56 25.06
N ASN A 439 -7.49 -2.80 24.77
CA ASN A 439 -8.71 -2.71 25.57
C ASN A 439 -9.83 -3.65 25.12
N THR A 440 -9.70 -4.25 23.94
CA THR A 440 -10.60 -5.30 23.46
C THR A 440 -9.91 -6.65 23.63
N TYR A 441 -10.55 -7.53 24.40
CA TYR A 441 -10.07 -8.90 24.54
C TYR A 441 -10.61 -9.71 23.37
N HIS A 442 -9.72 -10.12 22.48
CA HIS A 442 -10.08 -11.06 21.42
C HIS A 442 -10.33 -12.43 22.03
N LYS A 443 -11.59 -12.77 22.21
CA LYS A 443 -12.05 -14.03 22.83
C LYS A 443 -11.69 -15.21 21.91
N GLY A 444 -10.49 -15.72 22.06
CA GLY A 444 -10.07 -17.05 21.64
C GLY A 444 -10.59 -17.57 20.30
N GLY A 445 -10.04 -17.11 19.21
CA GLY A 445 -10.30 -17.66 17.89
C GLY A 445 -9.60 -16.84 16.80
N ASP A 446 -9.18 -17.54 15.78
CA ASP A 446 -8.28 -17.06 14.73
C ASP A 446 -8.88 -15.99 13.81
N GLN A 447 -10.06 -15.54 13.94
CA GLN A 447 -10.71 -14.53 13.10
C GLN A 447 -11.84 -13.88 13.87
N THR A 448 -11.52 -13.19 14.95
CA THR A 448 -12.52 -12.56 15.82
C THR A 448 -12.35 -11.05 15.94
N SER A 449 -11.34 -10.49 15.28
CA SER A 449 -11.03 -9.07 15.30
C SER A 449 -12.01 -8.28 14.45
N VAL A 450 -12.41 -7.11 14.95
CA VAL A 450 -13.37 -6.19 14.30
C VAL A 450 -12.90 -4.73 14.34
N GLU A 451 -11.66 -4.50 14.73
CA GLU A 451 -11.03 -3.18 14.61
C GLU A 451 -11.05 -2.76 13.15
N GLY A 452 -11.32 -1.48 12.90
CA GLY A 452 -11.37 -0.93 11.55
C GLY A 452 -9.99 -0.96 10.88
N SER A 453 -9.98 -1.03 9.56
CA SER A 453 -8.75 -0.87 8.77
C SER A 453 -8.70 0.54 8.22
N ALA A 454 -7.81 1.39 8.74
CA ALA A 454 -7.54 2.72 8.18
C ALA A 454 -6.94 2.58 6.78
N ILE A 455 -7.56 3.25 5.79
CA ILE A 455 -7.11 3.18 4.39
C ILE A 455 -6.37 4.46 4.00
N PHE A 456 -6.95 5.61 4.31
CA PHE A 456 -6.36 6.92 4.03
C PHE A 456 -6.50 7.86 5.20
N ARG A 457 -5.46 8.67 5.45
CA ARG A 457 -5.45 9.67 6.51
C ARG A 457 -4.81 10.98 6.10
N ALA A 458 -5.21 12.07 6.76
CA ALA A 458 -4.86 13.44 6.37
C ALA A 458 -3.37 13.78 6.51
N ALA A 459 -2.63 13.13 7.39
CA ALA A 459 -1.20 13.41 7.58
C ALA A 459 -0.37 13.27 6.30
N GLU A 460 -0.77 12.38 5.40
CA GLU A 460 -0.06 12.22 4.13
C GLU A 460 -0.12 13.49 3.27
N ALA A 461 -1.20 14.27 3.33
CA ALA A 461 -1.29 15.53 2.58
C ALA A 461 -0.23 16.55 3.04
N TYR A 462 0.02 16.64 4.34
CA TYR A 462 1.09 17.48 4.87
C TYR A 462 2.45 17.07 4.29
N LEU A 463 2.75 15.78 4.32
CA LEU A 463 4.01 15.24 3.81
C LEU A 463 4.14 15.40 2.29
N ASN A 464 3.04 15.20 1.55
CA ASN A 464 3.02 15.41 0.10
C ASN A 464 3.32 16.87 -0.26
N TYR A 465 2.74 17.82 0.49
CA TYR A 465 3.02 19.25 0.27
C TYR A 465 4.48 19.58 0.53
N ILE A 466 5.02 19.16 1.69
CA ILE A 466 6.40 19.49 2.09
C ILE A 466 7.39 18.95 1.06
N GLU A 467 7.22 17.71 0.61
CA GLU A 467 8.11 17.10 -0.38
C GLU A 467 8.01 17.80 -1.75
N ALA A 468 6.78 18.06 -2.22
CA ALA A 468 6.57 18.77 -3.49
C ALA A 468 7.15 20.17 -3.48
N ASP A 469 7.00 20.90 -2.37
CA ASP A 469 7.55 22.24 -2.19
C ASP A 469 9.09 22.23 -2.18
N CYS A 470 9.70 21.26 -1.49
CA CYS A 470 11.14 21.06 -1.51
C CYS A 470 11.66 20.74 -2.92
N MET A 471 10.98 19.87 -3.65
CA MET A 471 11.34 19.50 -5.03
C MET A 471 11.23 20.70 -5.99
N GLU A 472 10.19 21.51 -5.88
CA GLU A 472 10.01 22.73 -6.67
C GLU A 472 11.15 23.72 -6.45
N ASN A 473 11.73 23.75 -5.24
CA ASN A 473 12.87 24.59 -4.85
C ASN A 473 14.23 23.86 -5.02
N GLY A 474 14.32 22.88 -5.92
CA GLY A 474 15.56 22.18 -6.24
C GLY A 474 16.11 21.30 -5.12
N GLY A 475 15.30 20.95 -4.12
CA GLY A 475 15.67 20.08 -3.01
C GLY A 475 16.46 20.78 -1.89
N THR A 476 16.63 22.09 -1.91
CA THR A 476 17.56 22.82 -1.02
C THR A 476 16.90 23.82 -0.07
N SER A 477 15.62 24.14 -0.30
CA SER A 477 14.84 25.03 0.55
C SER A 477 13.35 24.64 0.51
N ILE A 478 12.59 25.17 1.47
CA ILE A 478 11.13 25.04 1.54
C ILE A 478 10.50 26.39 1.85
N SER A 479 9.23 26.55 1.50
CA SER A 479 8.45 27.75 1.81
C SER A 479 8.00 27.75 3.28
N SER A 480 7.65 28.93 3.81
CA SER A 480 7.09 29.07 5.17
C SER A 480 5.80 28.25 5.38
N GLN A 481 5.03 28.00 4.32
CA GLN A 481 3.87 27.14 4.40
C GLN A 481 4.28 25.68 4.62
N ALA A 482 5.31 25.20 3.93
CA ALA A 482 5.86 23.84 4.13
C ALA A 482 6.48 23.71 5.53
N GLU A 483 7.18 24.73 6.03
CA GLU A 483 7.68 24.76 7.42
C GLU A 483 6.54 24.65 8.43
N THR A 484 5.44 25.37 8.23
CA THR A 484 4.25 25.28 9.09
C THR A 484 3.67 23.85 9.12
N TYR A 485 3.56 23.22 7.97
CA TYR A 485 3.06 21.85 7.89
C TYR A 485 4.03 20.83 8.50
N TRP A 486 5.32 21.01 8.30
CA TRP A 486 6.31 20.14 8.92
C TRP A 486 6.34 20.29 10.45
N ALA A 487 6.25 21.53 10.94
CA ALA A 487 6.12 21.79 12.37
C ALA A 487 4.89 21.10 12.99
N ALA A 488 3.76 21.06 12.28
CA ALA A 488 2.56 20.36 12.76
C ALA A 488 2.80 18.85 12.94
N ILE A 489 3.44 18.19 11.97
CA ILE A 489 3.82 16.77 12.05
C ILE A 489 4.81 16.53 13.18
N ARG A 490 5.86 17.36 13.30
CA ARG A 490 6.90 17.20 14.33
C ARG A 490 6.38 17.46 15.74
N ASN A 491 5.54 18.47 15.92
CA ASN A 491 4.89 18.75 17.21
C ASN A 491 4.03 17.56 17.65
N ARG A 492 3.29 16.94 16.74
CA ARG A 492 2.58 15.71 17.03
C ARG A 492 3.52 14.54 17.37
N ALA A 493 4.63 14.40 16.69
CA ALA A 493 5.65 13.39 16.99
C ALA A 493 6.44 13.67 18.28
N LYS A 494 6.16 14.80 18.98
CA LYS A 494 6.90 15.26 20.16
C LYS A 494 8.39 15.49 19.90
N LEU A 495 8.72 15.97 18.70
CA LEU A 495 10.06 16.30 18.26
C LEU A 495 10.27 17.83 18.25
N PRO A 496 11.49 18.31 18.51
CA PRO A 496 11.85 19.71 18.34
C PRO A 496 11.80 20.14 16.86
N ASP A 497 12.07 21.40 16.61
CA ASP A 497 12.14 21.96 15.25
C ASP A 497 13.07 21.16 14.33
N TYR A 498 12.73 21.09 13.04
CA TYR A 498 13.45 20.26 12.06
C TYR A 498 14.90 20.69 11.81
N HIS A 499 15.24 21.96 12.05
CA HIS A 499 16.61 22.45 11.93
C HIS A 499 17.56 21.69 12.88
N THR A 500 17.10 21.35 14.11
CA THR A 500 17.88 20.53 15.03
C THR A 500 18.30 19.20 14.40
N THR A 501 17.40 18.55 13.65
CA THR A 501 17.70 17.31 12.95
C THR A 501 18.58 17.55 11.74
N LEU A 502 18.25 18.59 10.95
CA LEU A 502 18.95 18.93 9.72
C LEU A 502 20.43 19.23 9.96
N ASP A 503 20.72 20.06 10.97
CA ASP A 503 22.09 20.47 11.33
C ASP A 503 22.95 19.27 11.81
N ALA A 504 22.33 18.25 12.38
CA ALA A 504 23.00 17.05 12.88
C ALA A 504 23.03 15.90 11.87
N THR A 505 22.35 16.02 10.73
CA THR A 505 22.25 14.92 9.76
C THR A 505 23.52 14.79 8.92
N ASP A 506 24.15 13.63 9.04
CA ASP A 506 25.30 13.21 8.22
C ASP A 506 24.84 12.06 7.29
N LEU A 507 24.62 12.37 6.01
CA LEU A 507 24.10 11.40 5.05
C LEU A 507 24.98 10.16 4.91
N SER A 508 26.30 10.27 5.19
CA SER A 508 27.22 9.14 5.10
C SER A 508 27.04 8.10 6.20
N LYS A 509 26.34 8.46 7.27
CA LYS A 509 26.02 7.59 8.40
C LYS A 509 24.60 7.01 8.35
N GLU A 510 23.80 7.45 7.38
CA GLU A 510 22.44 6.98 7.24
C GLU A 510 22.39 5.68 6.43
N THR A 511 21.60 4.72 6.90
CA THR A 511 21.38 3.42 6.25
C THR A 511 20.09 3.36 5.44
N ASP A 512 19.31 4.44 5.45
CA ASP A 512 18.06 4.59 4.72
C ASP A 512 18.29 4.72 3.21
N TRP A 513 17.61 3.91 2.41
CA TRP A 513 17.66 4.03 0.95
C TRP A 513 17.14 5.38 0.44
N GLY A 514 16.27 6.05 1.20
CA GLY A 514 15.79 7.39 0.89
C GLY A 514 16.86 8.48 0.82
N VAL A 515 18.09 8.18 1.26
CA VAL A 515 19.27 9.04 1.07
C VAL A 515 19.61 9.22 -0.41
N TYR A 516 19.21 8.28 -1.28
CA TYR A 516 19.63 8.25 -2.67
C TYR A 516 18.49 8.55 -3.65
N SER A 517 18.86 9.09 -4.80
CA SER A 517 18.09 9.11 -6.03
C SER A 517 19.03 8.94 -7.23
N ALA A 518 18.72 8.02 -8.13
CA ALA A 518 19.54 7.72 -9.31
C ALA A 518 21.02 7.51 -8.96
N GLY A 519 21.29 6.73 -7.90
CA GLY A 519 22.65 6.41 -7.43
C GLY A 519 23.42 7.53 -6.76
N LYS A 520 22.79 8.71 -6.54
CA LYS A 520 23.43 9.88 -5.91
C LYS A 520 22.73 10.24 -4.61
N MET A 521 23.50 10.71 -3.63
CA MET A 521 22.92 11.27 -2.41
C MET A 521 22.11 12.54 -2.73
N VAL A 522 20.94 12.65 -2.12
CA VAL A 522 20.12 13.87 -2.17
C VAL A 522 20.64 14.92 -1.19
N SER A 523 20.03 16.12 -1.14
CA SER A 523 20.36 17.10 -0.12
C SER A 523 19.98 16.61 1.28
N PRO A 524 20.66 17.07 2.35
CA PRO A 524 20.26 16.76 3.72
C PRO A 524 18.82 17.16 4.05
N LEU A 525 18.33 18.29 3.53
CA LEU A 525 16.97 18.77 3.71
C LEU A 525 15.95 17.80 3.10
N LEU A 526 16.14 17.41 1.84
CA LEU A 526 15.24 16.47 1.17
C LEU A 526 15.25 15.10 1.85
N TYR A 527 16.41 14.66 2.32
CA TYR A 527 16.48 13.42 3.10
C TYR A 527 15.73 13.52 4.43
N CYS A 528 15.85 14.61 5.17
CA CYS A 528 15.10 14.81 6.42
C CYS A 528 13.58 14.79 6.18
N ILE A 529 13.11 15.32 5.04
CA ILE A 529 11.68 15.25 4.63
C ILE A 529 11.29 13.78 4.35
N ARG A 530 12.11 13.02 3.61
CA ARG A 530 11.88 11.60 3.33
C ARG A 530 11.91 10.74 4.60
N ARG A 531 12.82 11.03 5.54
CA ARG A 531 12.85 10.42 6.89
C ARG A 531 11.55 10.69 7.63
N GLU A 532 11.09 11.95 7.66
CA GLU A 532 9.83 12.31 8.33
C GLU A 532 8.66 11.50 7.75
N ARG A 533 8.57 11.42 6.41
CA ARG A 533 7.55 10.61 5.72
C ARG A 533 7.66 9.13 6.08
N ARG A 534 8.87 8.57 6.06
CA ARG A 534 9.12 7.16 6.40
C ARG A 534 8.66 6.82 7.82
N CYS A 535 9.02 7.66 8.80
CA CYS A 535 8.66 7.45 10.20
C CYS A 535 7.17 7.70 10.48
N GLU A 536 6.53 8.61 9.73
CA GLU A 536 5.13 8.95 9.91
C GLU A 536 4.18 7.91 9.29
N MET A 537 4.52 7.40 8.11
CA MET A 537 3.67 6.50 7.31
C MET A 537 3.97 5.02 7.55
N VAL A 538 4.43 4.67 8.76
CA VAL A 538 4.78 3.29 9.13
C VAL A 538 3.61 2.32 8.88
N GLU A 539 3.87 1.19 8.23
CA GLU A 539 2.89 0.12 7.94
C GLU A 539 1.69 0.56 7.08
N GLU A 540 1.82 1.63 6.31
CA GLU A 540 0.72 2.13 5.45
C GLU A 540 0.93 1.85 3.96
N GLY A 541 1.91 1.02 3.62
CA GLY A 541 2.12 0.52 2.26
C GLY A 541 2.59 1.56 1.25
N VAL A 542 3.14 2.68 1.70
CA VAL A 542 3.65 3.71 0.79
C VAL A 542 5.14 3.57 0.50
N ARG A 543 5.88 2.77 1.28
CA ARG A 543 7.35 2.72 1.19
C ARG A 543 7.87 2.29 -0.17
N MET A 544 7.38 1.18 -0.74
CA MET A 544 7.85 0.71 -2.05
C MET A 544 7.50 1.69 -3.16
N MET A 545 6.32 2.33 -3.10
CA MET A 545 5.93 3.39 -4.02
C MET A 545 6.92 4.57 -3.96
N ASP A 546 7.30 4.99 -2.75
CA ASP A 546 8.24 6.09 -2.52
C ASP A 546 9.64 5.73 -3.05
N LEU A 547 10.16 4.54 -2.75
CA LEU A 547 11.48 4.09 -3.22
C LEU A 547 11.55 4.01 -4.76
N ARG A 548 10.48 3.54 -5.41
CA ARG A 548 10.40 3.47 -6.87
C ARG A 548 10.34 4.85 -7.50
N ARG A 549 9.47 5.76 -7.03
CA ARG A 549 9.36 7.12 -7.59
C ARG A 549 10.60 7.99 -7.33
N TRP A 550 11.32 7.74 -6.24
CA TRP A 550 12.59 8.41 -5.93
C TRP A 550 13.78 7.84 -6.69
N ARG A 551 13.63 6.74 -7.42
CA ARG A 551 14.75 5.97 -7.98
C ARG A 551 15.80 5.68 -6.90
N ALA A 552 15.36 5.19 -5.75
CA ALA A 552 16.18 4.97 -4.57
C ALA A 552 16.65 3.51 -4.42
N LEU A 553 16.60 2.72 -5.50
CA LEU A 553 16.93 1.29 -5.47
C LEU A 553 18.21 0.94 -6.26
N ASP A 554 18.80 1.89 -6.98
CA ASP A 554 19.99 1.67 -7.81
C ASP A 554 21.23 1.21 -7.02
N GLN A 555 21.25 1.35 -5.69
CA GLN A 555 22.41 1.05 -4.82
C GLN A 555 22.13 -0.02 -3.77
N VAL A 556 21.03 -0.77 -3.87
CA VAL A 556 20.65 -1.73 -2.82
C VAL A 556 21.36 -3.09 -2.91
N ASP A 557 22.18 -3.30 -3.93
CA ASP A 557 22.91 -4.56 -4.12
C ASP A 557 23.72 -4.93 -2.89
N GLY A 558 23.54 -6.16 -2.43
CA GLY A 558 24.19 -6.67 -1.24
C GLY A 558 23.53 -6.28 0.08
N PHE A 559 22.40 -5.53 0.06
CA PHE A 559 21.69 -5.19 1.28
C PHE A 559 21.24 -6.45 2.02
N GLN A 560 21.55 -6.51 3.30
CA GLN A 560 21.16 -7.59 4.21
C GLN A 560 20.10 -7.09 5.18
N VAL A 561 18.96 -7.75 5.20
CA VAL A 561 17.96 -7.53 6.24
C VAL A 561 18.55 -7.93 7.59
N GLN A 562 18.53 -7.02 8.55
CA GLN A 562 18.99 -7.22 9.92
C GLN A 562 17.87 -7.00 10.92
N GLY A 563 17.91 -7.75 12.01
CA GLY A 563 17.06 -7.63 13.17
C GLY A 563 17.82 -7.21 14.43
N VAL A 564 17.35 -7.67 15.57
CA VAL A 564 17.95 -7.38 16.89
C VAL A 564 19.43 -7.78 16.97
N ASN A 565 20.16 -7.11 17.82
CA ASN A 565 21.50 -7.53 18.25
C ASN A 565 21.35 -8.82 19.05
N LEU A 566 21.52 -9.98 18.39
CA LEU A 566 21.31 -11.29 19.01
C LEU A 566 22.56 -11.78 19.74
N TRP A 567 23.69 -11.81 19.03
CA TRP A 567 24.92 -12.43 19.52
C TRP A 567 25.76 -11.48 20.37
N GLY A 568 25.65 -10.16 20.14
CA GLY A 568 26.38 -9.15 20.88
C GLY A 568 25.66 -8.66 22.15
N SER A 569 24.54 -9.30 22.53
CA SER A 569 23.69 -8.90 23.66
C SER A 569 23.33 -10.11 24.54
N ASP A 570 22.59 -9.84 25.64
CA ASP A 570 22.09 -10.88 26.53
C ASP A 570 20.98 -11.74 25.90
N LEU A 571 20.46 -11.34 24.72
CA LEU A 571 19.43 -12.08 24.00
C LEU A 571 19.90 -13.50 23.61
N LYS A 572 21.20 -13.71 23.32
CA LYS A 572 21.75 -15.05 23.03
C LYS A 572 21.49 -16.06 24.13
N ASP A 573 21.37 -15.60 25.38
CA ASP A 573 21.15 -16.45 26.56
C ASP A 573 19.67 -16.50 26.97
N ALA A 574 18.78 -15.80 26.27
CA ALA A 574 17.37 -15.66 26.60
C ALA A 574 16.47 -16.79 26.03
N TYR A 575 17.05 -17.74 25.31
CA TYR A 575 16.32 -18.85 24.68
C TYR A 575 16.79 -20.24 25.20
N PRO A 576 16.67 -20.51 26.53
CA PRO A 576 17.11 -21.80 27.07
C PRO A 576 16.21 -22.94 26.57
N GLU A 577 16.83 -24.10 26.30
CA GLU A 577 16.08 -25.34 26.19
C GLU A 577 15.51 -25.68 27.57
N LEU A 578 14.21 -25.99 27.62
CA LEU A 578 13.51 -26.34 28.86
C LEU A 578 13.21 -27.84 28.91
N ASP A 579 13.42 -28.47 30.09
CA ASP A 579 12.97 -29.82 30.34
C ASP A 579 11.44 -29.92 30.48
N LYS A 580 10.92 -31.15 30.67
CA LYS A 580 9.50 -31.42 30.90
C LYS A 580 8.89 -30.70 32.10
N ASN A 581 9.73 -30.22 33.03
CA ASN A 581 9.32 -29.46 34.22
C ASN A 581 9.51 -27.95 34.03
N LYS A 582 9.74 -27.50 32.79
CA LYS A 582 10.01 -26.10 32.41
C LYS A 582 11.28 -25.51 33.08
N LYS A 583 12.27 -26.33 33.38
CA LYS A 583 13.57 -25.90 33.89
C LYS A 583 14.61 -25.87 32.78
N PRO A 584 15.54 -24.89 32.77
CA PRO A 584 16.62 -24.85 31.81
C PRO A 584 17.49 -26.11 31.86
N THR A 585 17.76 -26.71 30.70
CA THR A 585 18.65 -27.89 30.56
C THR A 585 20.13 -27.52 30.52
N GLY A 586 20.45 -26.25 30.46
CA GLY A 586 21.81 -25.74 30.21
C GLY A 586 22.17 -25.65 28.73
N LYS A 587 21.26 -26.00 27.81
CA LYS A 587 21.39 -25.83 26.37
C LYS A 587 20.54 -24.65 25.88
N SER A 588 20.86 -24.14 24.71
CA SER A 588 20.08 -23.10 24.02
C SER A 588 19.15 -23.71 22.97
N ASN A 589 17.96 -23.10 22.80
CA ASN A 589 17.09 -23.36 21.66
C ASN A 589 17.54 -22.64 20.37
N LEU A 590 18.53 -21.74 20.46
CA LEU A 590 19.14 -21.13 19.29
C LEU A 590 20.05 -22.15 18.61
N ILE A 591 19.73 -22.53 17.37
CA ILE A 591 20.51 -23.43 16.54
C ILE A 591 21.06 -22.59 15.38
N PRO A 592 22.36 -22.18 15.44
CA PRO A 592 22.96 -21.34 14.44
C PRO A 592 23.02 -21.99 13.05
N GLU A 593 23.01 -21.17 12.01
CA GLU A 593 23.32 -21.59 10.62
C GLU A 593 24.58 -22.47 10.59
N GLY A 594 24.60 -23.48 9.72
CA GLY A 594 25.64 -24.49 9.64
C GLY A 594 25.40 -25.73 10.55
N GLN A 595 24.44 -25.68 11.47
CA GLN A 595 24.03 -26.82 12.29
C GLN A 595 22.78 -27.50 11.74
N PRO A 596 22.57 -28.81 11.98
CA PRO A 596 21.30 -29.47 11.66
C PRO A 596 20.11 -28.78 12.34
N ASN A 597 19.03 -28.52 11.58
CA ASN A 597 17.83 -27.82 12.04
C ASN A 597 18.09 -26.38 12.47
N ALA A 598 19.02 -25.67 11.84
CA ALA A 598 19.30 -24.26 12.09
C ALA A 598 18.01 -23.41 12.06
N ASN A 599 17.89 -22.51 13.04
CA ASN A 599 16.75 -21.62 13.18
C ASN A 599 17.11 -20.12 13.32
N VAL A 600 18.41 -19.83 13.41
CA VAL A 600 18.94 -18.46 13.43
C VAL A 600 20.22 -18.37 12.60
N SER A 601 20.58 -17.15 12.17
CA SER A 601 21.87 -16.90 11.54
C SER A 601 23.03 -17.08 12.54
N SER A 602 24.20 -17.49 12.06
CA SER A 602 25.39 -17.70 12.91
C SER A 602 26.12 -16.38 13.18
N LEU A 603 26.84 -16.31 14.32
CA LEU A 603 27.75 -15.20 14.63
C LEU A 603 28.87 -15.09 13.59
N GLU A 604 29.39 -16.25 13.11
CA GLU A 604 30.48 -16.30 12.14
C GLU A 604 30.13 -15.63 10.81
N ASN A 605 28.93 -15.91 10.27
CA ASN A 605 28.51 -15.46 8.93
C ASN A 605 27.65 -14.18 8.94
N SER A 606 27.20 -13.75 10.11
CA SER A 606 26.24 -12.63 10.24
C SER A 606 26.64 -11.55 11.23
N GLY A 607 27.74 -11.74 11.97
CA GLY A 607 28.15 -10.84 13.03
C GLY A 607 27.12 -10.83 14.20
N GLU A 608 27.06 -9.75 14.94
CA GLU A 608 26.24 -9.66 16.14
C GLU A 608 24.72 -9.67 15.90
N TYR A 609 24.26 -9.32 14.69
CA TYR A 609 22.86 -9.11 14.38
C TYR A 609 22.16 -10.34 13.82
N LEU A 610 20.88 -10.50 14.14
CA LEU A 610 20.03 -11.49 13.51
C LEU A 610 19.84 -11.16 12.01
N HIS A 611 20.13 -12.13 11.14
CA HIS A 611 19.89 -12.04 9.70
C HIS A 611 18.81 -13.08 9.31
N PRO A 612 17.54 -12.69 9.19
CA PRO A 612 16.44 -13.64 8.95
C PRO A 612 16.61 -14.47 7.68
N TYR A 613 17.33 -13.97 6.69
CA TYR A 613 17.55 -14.65 5.41
C TYR A 613 18.88 -15.44 5.34
N LYS A 614 19.65 -15.55 6.44
CA LYS A 614 20.87 -16.34 6.52
C LYS A 614 20.78 -17.50 7.49
N ILE A 615 19.64 -18.19 7.51
CA ILE A 615 19.43 -19.38 8.35
C ILE A 615 19.90 -20.64 7.62
N ASN A 616 19.69 -20.72 6.31
CA ASN A 616 20.16 -21.81 5.46
C ASN A 616 21.60 -21.58 4.98
N SER A 617 22.32 -22.65 4.66
CA SER A 617 23.68 -22.57 4.14
C SER A 617 23.75 -21.75 2.85
N LYS A 618 24.93 -21.21 2.56
CA LYS A 618 25.14 -20.42 1.33
C LYS A 618 24.77 -21.18 0.05
N ALA A 619 25.01 -22.48 0.02
CA ALA A 619 24.76 -23.33 -1.15
C ALA A 619 23.25 -23.43 -1.48
N ASP A 620 22.40 -23.33 -0.47
CA ASP A 620 20.95 -23.50 -0.59
C ASP A 620 20.17 -22.19 -0.41
N ASN A 621 20.87 -21.05 -0.47
CA ASN A 621 20.29 -19.75 -0.14
C ASN A 621 20.62 -18.69 -1.18
N GLN A 622 19.67 -18.42 -2.07
CA GLN A 622 19.81 -17.41 -3.11
C GLN A 622 19.93 -15.97 -2.56
N MET A 623 19.46 -15.73 -1.34
CA MET A 623 19.51 -14.42 -0.67
C MET A 623 20.77 -14.25 0.20
N TRP A 624 21.68 -15.21 0.19
CA TRP A 624 22.89 -15.19 1.04
C TRP A 624 23.72 -13.92 0.89
N ASP A 625 23.89 -13.47 -0.35
CA ASP A 625 24.66 -12.27 -0.67
C ASP A 625 23.79 -10.98 -0.65
N GLY A 626 22.57 -11.08 -0.14
CA GLY A 626 21.63 -9.95 0.02
C GLY A 626 20.82 -9.65 -1.24
N TYR A 627 20.11 -8.53 -1.19
CA TYR A 627 19.26 -8.07 -2.28
C TYR A 627 20.08 -7.75 -3.53
N LYS A 628 19.44 -7.95 -4.67
CA LYS A 628 19.93 -7.54 -5.99
C LYS A 628 18.85 -6.73 -6.67
N TRP A 629 19.27 -5.75 -7.46
CA TRP A 629 18.35 -4.89 -8.18
C TRP A 629 18.84 -4.64 -9.61
N CYS A 630 17.91 -4.45 -10.52
CA CYS A 630 18.18 -3.95 -11.86
C CYS A 630 17.11 -2.94 -12.28
N GLU A 631 17.44 -2.10 -13.25
CA GLU A 631 16.57 -1.00 -13.71
C GLU A 631 15.19 -1.52 -14.18
N ALA A 632 15.14 -2.71 -14.80
CA ALA A 632 13.87 -3.32 -15.23
C ALA A 632 12.86 -3.48 -14.09
N HIS A 633 13.32 -3.73 -12.87
CA HIS A 633 12.46 -4.00 -11.71
C HIS A 633 11.71 -2.77 -11.16
N TYR A 634 11.98 -1.57 -11.70
CA TYR A 634 11.14 -0.40 -11.40
C TYR A 634 9.72 -0.54 -11.95
N LEU A 635 9.52 -1.32 -13.02
CA LEU A 635 8.21 -1.64 -13.60
C LEU A 635 8.02 -3.17 -13.69
N GLU A 636 6.77 -3.62 -13.61
CA GLU A 636 6.44 -5.05 -13.71
C GLU A 636 6.46 -5.50 -15.19
N PRO A 637 6.84 -6.75 -15.49
CA PRO A 637 6.73 -7.29 -16.84
C PRO A 637 5.27 -7.55 -17.24
N ILE A 638 4.98 -7.41 -18.52
CA ILE A 638 3.69 -7.79 -19.11
C ILE A 638 3.78 -9.25 -19.57
N ALA A 639 2.77 -10.06 -19.25
CA ALA A 639 2.73 -11.47 -19.61
C ALA A 639 2.60 -11.69 -21.14
N LEU A 640 3.21 -12.77 -21.65
CA LEU A 640 3.37 -12.99 -23.09
C LEU A 640 2.04 -13.20 -23.84
N HIS A 641 1.01 -13.72 -23.16
CA HIS A 641 -0.28 -13.94 -23.81
C HIS A 641 -0.92 -12.64 -24.33
N HIS A 642 -0.66 -11.47 -23.69
CA HIS A 642 -1.15 -10.18 -24.18
C HIS A 642 -0.49 -9.79 -25.50
N PHE A 643 0.78 -10.09 -25.68
CA PHE A 643 1.48 -9.87 -26.96
C PHE A 643 0.92 -10.79 -28.04
N LYS A 644 0.65 -12.06 -27.73
CA LYS A 644 0.04 -13.00 -28.68
C LYS A 644 -1.32 -12.52 -29.19
N TYR A 645 -2.16 -11.98 -28.29
CA TYR A 645 -3.49 -11.48 -28.66
C TYR A 645 -3.47 -10.18 -29.47
N THR A 646 -2.38 -9.43 -29.41
CA THR A 646 -2.26 -8.11 -30.04
C THR A 646 -1.25 -8.10 -31.20
N SER A 647 -0.61 -9.23 -31.49
CA SER A 647 0.33 -9.41 -32.60
C SER A 647 -0.41 -9.66 -33.93
N SER A 648 0.15 -9.12 -35.01
CA SER A 648 -0.30 -9.47 -36.38
C SER A 648 0.13 -10.90 -36.77
N ASP A 649 1.19 -11.45 -36.18
CA ASP A 649 1.60 -12.86 -36.24
C ASP A 649 1.80 -13.37 -34.81
N PRO A 650 0.95 -14.29 -34.29
CA PRO A 650 1.10 -14.83 -32.93
C PRO A 650 2.39 -15.59 -32.67
N ASN A 651 3.16 -15.96 -33.70
CA ASN A 651 4.47 -16.58 -33.58
C ASN A 651 5.61 -15.55 -33.53
N ASP A 652 5.34 -14.31 -33.88
CA ASP A 652 6.27 -13.18 -33.75
C ASP A 652 5.70 -12.13 -32.80
N LEU A 653 6.01 -12.24 -31.51
CA LEU A 653 5.52 -11.32 -30.47
C LEU A 653 5.98 -9.88 -30.69
N SER A 654 7.05 -9.66 -31.48
CA SER A 654 7.54 -8.31 -31.81
C SER A 654 6.62 -7.57 -32.78
N SER A 655 5.70 -8.28 -33.46
CA SER A 655 4.65 -7.70 -34.32
C SER A 655 3.45 -7.14 -33.54
N SER A 656 3.46 -7.25 -32.21
CA SER A 656 2.39 -6.75 -31.34
C SER A 656 2.32 -5.22 -31.36
N VAL A 657 1.11 -4.67 -31.23
CA VAL A 657 0.89 -3.22 -31.07
C VAL A 657 1.27 -2.70 -29.67
N ILE A 658 1.46 -3.61 -28.71
CA ILE A 658 1.99 -3.26 -27.39
C ILE A 658 3.49 -3.57 -27.31
N TYR A 659 4.19 -2.85 -26.47
CA TYR A 659 5.61 -3.10 -26.19
C TYR A 659 5.83 -3.48 -24.73
N GLN A 660 6.88 -4.26 -24.49
CA GLN A 660 7.27 -4.68 -23.14
C GLN A 660 7.89 -3.51 -22.36
N ASN A 661 7.82 -3.55 -21.03
CA ASN A 661 8.54 -2.60 -20.20
C ASN A 661 10.06 -2.71 -20.38
N PRO A 662 10.80 -1.60 -20.30
CA PRO A 662 12.25 -1.58 -20.51
C PRO A 662 13.00 -2.63 -19.68
N GLY A 663 13.95 -3.31 -20.29
CA GLY A 663 14.76 -4.33 -19.64
C GLY A 663 14.09 -5.70 -19.47
N TRP A 664 12.81 -5.87 -19.84
CA TRP A 664 12.12 -7.16 -19.82
C TRP A 664 12.08 -7.79 -21.23
N PRO A 665 12.34 -9.10 -21.37
CA PRO A 665 12.31 -9.79 -22.66
C PRO A 665 10.88 -10.18 -23.09
N LEU A 666 10.74 -10.56 -24.36
CA LEU A 666 9.55 -11.23 -24.91
C LEU A 666 9.65 -12.78 -24.83
N THR A 667 10.27 -13.29 -23.76
CA THR A 667 10.41 -14.71 -23.45
C THR A 667 10.17 -14.93 -21.95
N THR A 668 9.87 -16.16 -21.55
CA THR A 668 9.63 -16.52 -20.12
C THR A 668 10.94 -16.58 -19.34
N SER A 669 11.66 -15.48 -19.28
CA SER A 669 12.92 -15.36 -18.55
C SER A 669 12.95 -14.10 -17.66
N GLY A 670 14.00 -13.96 -16.86
CA GLY A 670 14.25 -12.77 -16.03
C GLY A 670 14.61 -11.54 -16.85
N ALA A 671 14.90 -10.45 -16.17
CA ALA A 671 15.36 -9.21 -16.80
C ALA A 671 16.59 -9.43 -17.69
N ILE A 672 16.71 -8.64 -18.77
CA ILE A 672 17.80 -8.76 -19.74
C ILE A 672 19.13 -8.39 -19.06
N GLY A 673 20.13 -9.25 -19.21
CA GLY A 673 21.47 -9.04 -18.64
C GLY A 673 21.67 -9.65 -17.24
N TYR A 674 20.68 -10.43 -16.74
CA TYR A 674 20.73 -11.08 -15.43
C TYR A 674 20.41 -12.57 -15.50
#